data_82e8a49636deeba6d696b9ccab4dbaa9
#
_entry.id   82e8a49636deeba6d696b9ccab4dbaa9
#
_cell.length_a   1.000
_cell.length_b   1.000
_cell.length_c   1.000
_cell.angle_alpha   90.00
_cell.angle_beta   90.00
_cell.angle_gamma   90.00
#
_symmetry.space_group_name_H-M   'P 1'
#
loop_
_entity.id
_entity.type
_entity.pdbx_description
1 polymer ?
#
loop_
_entity_poly.entity_id
_entity_poly.type
_entity_poly.pdbx_seq_one_letter_code
_entity_poly.pdbx_strand_id
1 'polypeptide(L)'
;MGIRSLTRIEAERRSALVTVERYDVDIDLTALPNGPEIRCVSTVTFTCSEPGAETFVDCAAEVRSATLNGTALTPGDDGRIPLPGLAARNVLRVESLQADTTTSPGAHKAVDPADGEVYLWTSFEPDEARFVWACFDQPDLKAPHAFTVTAPAAWTVLSNSGDPRVEEQGAARRWSFPDTPPLSVYNTVVNAGPFHEIRREAGGHDLGVFARRSLAEVLERDADEIFTLTGQGLAFFAEAFAMPFPQRKYDQVFMPEFGGAMENYGCVTWSDMFLRRATPTHAERELLAVVLLHEMAHMWFGNIVTMRWWDDLWLNEAFAEFACHWAAEGATRYTDVWAGHLAGGKLRAYLSDQGPVSHPIHQPIHDVAQAASIFDSITYPKGASVLQQLMTYVGEDRFRTGMAAYFARHAWGTTTLQDLIDALAEAGDRDLATWRKAWLETAGTDRFTLEHDGSTVILVADGTPRPQVLAVGAYDRTGDALERAALVRVEVSEPRTPVTGLPATSDLLLINDDDLTFATTRPDPAGRDTLFRVAARLPTAISRGVAVATVWDMLTAGEATAAEAGRCLTAVLAAETSDAVIEPFLTLVTNIAELWAPDADRPALTEAVAGVCLQLADDPGRRQVALRGLARTATAEGLARLRDQADDDVDLRWRALVREAELGGDVTAESAALLERDPDPDAWVRALTVRAAVPDPAAKAETWQRLAVDRTVPVQSVGAVAAAFWRPGQDALLAPYAERYLAEIPRLDQGGMIPAMVYTSQLFPPYAIDSAYVERAQQAVQEAAPVVRNTLLERSDTVRRMLRARAVNA
;
A
#
# COMPACT_ATOMS: atom_id res chain seq x y z
N MET A 1 -19.92 -14.91 -21.56
CA MET A 1 -20.07 -14.96 -20.09
C MET A 1 -18.80 -14.36 -19.52
N GLY A 2 -18.83 -13.73 -18.33
CA GLY A 2 -17.63 -13.18 -17.71
C GLY A 2 -16.74 -14.31 -17.15
N ILE A 3 -15.45 -14.01 -16.94
CA ILE A 3 -14.50 -14.91 -16.30
C ILE A 3 -15.00 -15.22 -14.88
N ARG A 4 -15.02 -16.50 -14.52
CA ARG A 4 -15.58 -16.94 -13.25
C ARG A 4 -14.53 -16.88 -12.13
N SER A 5 -14.88 -16.26 -11.01
CA SER A 5 -14.07 -16.26 -9.79
C SER A 5 -14.02 -17.66 -9.19
N LEU A 6 -12.87 -18.07 -8.66
CA LEU A 6 -12.70 -19.32 -7.93
C LEU A 6 -13.33 -19.18 -6.54
N THR A 7 -14.22 -20.09 -6.19
CA THR A 7 -14.82 -20.16 -4.86
C THR A 7 -13.96 -20.99 -3.91
N ARG A 8 -14.03 -20.68 -2.61
CA ARG A 8 -13.37 -21.46 -1.54
C ARG A 8 -13.70 -22.96 -1.61
N ILE A 9 -14.98 -23.29 -1.79
CA ILE A 9 -15.45 -24.68 -1.87
C ILE A 9 -14.82 -25.42 -3.06
N GLU A 10 -14.68 -24.75 -4.21
CA GLU A 10 -14.02 -25.31 -5.39
C GLU A 10 -12.52 -25.51 -5.14
N ALA A 11 -11.87 -24.53 -4.49
CA ALA A 11 -10.44 -24.62 -4.16
C ALA A 11 -10.17 -25.76 -3.15
N GLU A 12 -10.92 -25.85 -2.06
CA GLU A 12 -10.81 -26.92 -1.06
C GLU A 12 -11.02 -28.32 -1.68
N ARG A 13 -12.03 -28.46 -2.56
CA ARG A 13 -12.26 -29.71 -3.27
C ARG A 13 -11.11 -30.05 -4.20
N ARG A 14 -10.55 -29.07 -4.90
CA ARG A 14 -9.45 -29.22 -5.84
C ARG A 14 -8.16 -29.61 -5.11
N SER A 15 -7.84 -28.96 -3.98
CA SER A 15 -6.68 -29.32 -3.15
C SER A 15 -6.77 -30.71 -2.53
N ALA A 16 -7.97 -31.18 -2.17
CA ALA A 16 -8.16 -32.53 -1.68
C ALA A 16 -7.94 -33.60 -2.78
N LEU A 17 -8.18 -33.23 -4.03
CA LEU A 17 -8.13 -34.12 -5.17
C LEU A 17 -6.78 -34.12 -5.90
N VAL A 18 -6.11 -32.96 -6.01
CA VAL A 18 -4.95 -32.73 -6.87
C VAL A 18 -3.72 -32.39 -6.02
N THR A 19 -2.59 -33.00 -6.37
CA THR A 19 -1.26 -32.59 -5.92
C THR A 19 -0.42 -32.27 -7.14
N VAL A 20 0.00 -31.04 -7.30
CA VAL A 20 0.82 -30.62 -8.43
C VAL A 20 2.28 -31.01 -8.18
N GLU A 21 2.88 -31.73 -9.12
CA GLU A 21 4.29 -32.13 -9.04
C GLU A 21 5.19 -31.06 -9.65
N ARG A 22 4.75 -30.42 -10.76
CA ARG A 22 5.56 -29.45 -11.49
C ARG A 22 4.75 -28.69 -12.53
N TYR A 23 5.15 -27.42 -12.74
CA TYR A 23 4.80 -26.61 -13.89
C TYR A 23 6.03 -26.43 -14.81
N ASP A 24 5.91 -26.75 -16.10
CA ASP A 24 6.85 -26.35 -17.16
C ASP A 24 6.15 -25.28 -18.00
N VAL A 25 6.67 -24.04 -17.99
CA VAL A 25 6.05 -22.88 -18.63
C VAL A 25 7.00 -22.31 -19.68
N ASP A 26 6.62 -22.40 -20.95
CA ASP A 26 7.38 -21.90 -22.10
C ASP A 26 6.68 -20.65 -22.67
N ILE A 27 7.37 -19.50 -22.62
CA ILE A 27 6.79 -18.18 -22.98
C ILE A 27 7.57 -17.61 -24.16
N ASP A 28 6.88 -17.18 -25.21
CA ASP A 28 7.44 -16.49 -26.37
C ASP A 28 7.06 -14.99 -26.35
N LEU A 29 8.07 -14.15 -26.15
CA LEU A 29 7.99 -12.69 -26.11
C LEU A 29 8.48 -12.02 -27.40
N THR A 30 8.82 -12.77 -28.43
CA THR A 30 9.45 -12.23 -29.65
C THR A 30 8.54 -11.29 -30.43
N ALA A 31 7.23 -11.39 -30.27
CA ALA A 31 6.24 -10.53 -30.92
C ALA A 31 6.07 -9.17 -30.22
N LEU A 32 6.41 -9.05 -28.91
CA LEU A 32 6.11 -7.88 -28.08
C LEU A 32 6.67 -6.55 -28.60
N PRO A 33 7.87 -6.44 -29.19
CA PRO A 33 8.33 -5.17 -29.74
C PRO A 33 7.36 -4.57 -30.77
N ASN A 34 6.64 -5.39 -31.53
CA ASN A 34 5.78 -4.99 -32.62
C ASN A 34 4.28 -5.22 -32.37
N GLY A 35 3.90 -5.89 -31.28
CA GLY A 35 2.51 -6.23 -30.99
C GLY A 35 2.26 -6.40 -29.51
N PRO A 36 1.02 -6.65 -29.08
CA PRO A 36 0.68 -6.85 -27.67
C PRO A 36 0.61 -8.33 -27.25
N GLU A 37 0.94 -9.27 -28.13
CA GLU A 37 0.66 -10.69 -27.95
C GLU A 37 1.78 -11.43 -27.22
N ILE A 38 1.41 -12.32 -26.28
CA ILE A 38 2.29 -13.30 -25.65
C ILE A 38 1.75 -14.71 -25.94
N ARG A 39 2.61 -15.61 -26.40
CA ARG A 39 2.29 -17.05 -26.54
C ARG A 39 2.89 -17.81 -25.39
N CYS A 40 2.10 -18.70 -24.83
CA CYS A 40 2.53 -19.55 -23.73
C CYS A 40 2.16 -21.01 -23.96
N VAL A 41 3.05 -21.91 -23.54
CA VAL A 41 2.76 -23.35 -23.45
C VAL A 41 3.02 -23.76 -22.00
N SER A 42 1.97 -24.12 -21.28
CA SER A 42 2.11 -24.71 -19.96
C SER A 42 1.93 -26.23 -20.01
N THR A 43 2.84 -26.94 -19.35
CA THR A 43 2.72 -28.38 -19.10
C THR A 43 2.67 -28.58 -17.59
N VAL A 44 1.54 -29.10 -17.11
CA VAL A 44 1.30 -29.32 -15.68
C VAL A 44 1.30 -30.82 -15.41
N THR A 45 2.21 -31.26 -14.58
CA THR A 45 2.26 -32.67 -14.11
C THR A 45 1.68 -32.74 -12.70
N PHE A 46 0.69 -33.58 -12.49
CA PHE A 46 0.00 -33.68 -11.20
C PHE A 46 -0.54 -35.10 -10.94
N THR A 47 -0.73 -35.44 -9.67
CA THR A 47 -1.41 -36.64 -9.24
C THR A 47 -2.83 -36.37 -8.81
N CYS A 48 -3.67 -37.39 -8.85
CA CYS A 48 -5.06 -37.34 -8.40
C CYS A 48 -5.27 -38.45 -7.35
N SER A 49 -5.83 -38.05 -6.20
CA SER A 49 -6.13 -38.96 -5.09
C SER A 49 -7.29 -39.93 -5.40
N GLU A 50 -8.19 -39.55 -6.35
CA GLU A 50 -9.35 -40.34 -6.75
C GLU A 50 -9.39 -40.53 -8.26
N PRO A 51 -8.68 -41.53 -8.83
CA PRO A 51 -8.69 -41.79 -10.25
C PRO A 51 -10.10 -42.01 -10.80
N GLY A 52 -10.40 -41.36 -11.92
CA GLY A 52 -11.74 -41.30 -12.50
C GLY A 52 -12.56 -40.06 -12.12
N ALA A 53 -12.11 -39.29 -11.12
CA ALA A 53 -12.72 -38.01 -10.76
C ALA A 53 -12.55 -36.94 -11.86
N GLU A 54 -13.22 -35.83 -11.68
CA GLU A 54 -13.13 -34.64 -12.56
C GLU A 54 -12.83 -33.37 -11.77
N THR A 55 -12.15 -32.42 -12.40
CA THR A 55 -11.90 -31.08 -11.89
C THR A 55 -11.77 -30.10 -13.07
N PHE A 56 -11.12 -28.96 -12.86
CA PHE A 56 -10.79 -28.00 -13.90
C PHE A 56 -9.43 -27.35 -13.62
N VAL A 57 -8.81 -26.82 -14.67
CA VAL A 57 -7.68 -25.88 -14.58
C VAL A 57 -8.13 -24.49 -15.01
N ASP A 58 -7.55 -23.45 -14.42
CA ASP A 58 -7.85 -22.07 -14.75
C ASP A 58 -7.02 -21.65 -15.98
N CYS A 59 -7.67 -21.03 -16.98
CA CYS A 59 -7.05 -20.41 -18.13
C CYS A 59 -8.01 -19.40 -18.75
N ALA A 60 -7.79 -18.12 -18.49
CA ALA A 60 -8.56 -17.01 -19.02
C ALA A 60 -7.95 -16.45 -20.32
N ALA A 61 -6.69 -16.82 -20.65
CA ALA A 61 -6.08 -16.57 -21.95
C ALA A 61 -6.80 -17.33 -23.05
N GLU A 62 -6.64 -16.89 -24.31
CA GLU A 62 -7.18 -17.59 -25.47
C GLU A 62 -6.52 -18.96 -25.63
N VAL A 63 -7.23 -20.06 -25.42
CA VAL A 63 -6.70 -21.42 -25.54
C VAL A 63 -6.63 -21.83 -27.01
N ARG A 64 -5.42 -22.09 -27.50
CA ARG A 64 -5.16 -22.58 -28.87
C ARG A 64 -5.27 -24.10 -28.96
N SER A 65 -4.76 -24.79 -27.96
CA SER A 65 -4.90 -26.24 -27.84
C SER A 65 -4.79 -26.68 -26.38
N ALA A 66 -5.52 -27.72 -26.00
CA ALA A 66 -5.43 -28.32 -24.65
C ALA A 66 -5.53 -29.85 -24.76
N THR A 67 -4.66 -30.57 -24.02
CA THR A 67 -4.69 -32.03 -23.95
C THR A 67 -4.43 -32.49 -22.54
N LEU A 68 -5.19 -33.54 -22.10
CA LEU A 68 -4.96 -34.24 -20.85
C LEU A 68 -4.52 -35.71 -21.21
N ASN A 69 -3.32 -36.11 -20.80
CA ASN A 69 -2.77 -37.40 -21.13
C ASN A 69 -2.80 -37.76 -22.64
N GLY A 70 -2.63 -36.70 -23.49
CA GLY A 70 -2.69 -36.81 -24.93
C GLY A 70 -4.10 -36.75 -25.55
N THR A 71 -5.16 -36.74 -24.73
CA THR A 71 -6.53 -36.59 -25.20
C THR A 71 -6.91 -35.10 -25.27
N ALA A 72 -7.45 -34.67 -26.40
CA ALA A 72 -7.86 -33.30 -26.61
C ALA A 72 -9.01 -32.91 -25.66
N LEU A 73 -8.92 -31.69 -25.11
CA LEU A 73 -9.92 -31.07 -24.24
C LEU A 73 -10.64 -29.94 -24.97
N THR A 74 -11.84 -29.63 -24.51
CA THR A 74 -12.61 -28.46 -24.96
C THR A 74 -12.62 -27.42 -23.83
N PRO A 75 -12.02 -26.24 -24.02
CA PRO A 75 -12.08 -25.14 -23.04
C PRO A 75 -13.53 -24.68 -22.85
N GLY A 76 -13.83 -24.24 -21.62
CA GLY A 76 -15.05 -23.50 -21.31
C GLY A 76 -15.00 -22.05 -21.81
N ASP A 77 -16.11 -21.35 -21.70
CA ASP A 77 -16.24 -19.93 -22.01
C ASP A 77 -16.17 -19.04 -20.74
N ASP A 78 -15.87 -19.65 -19.61
CA ASP A 78 -15.81 -19.03 -18.29
C ASP A 78 -14.39 -18.88 -17.72
N GLY A 79 -13.35 -19.09 -18.55
CA GLY A 79 -11.94 -19.03 -18.15
C GLY A 79 -11.44 -20.33 -17.52
N ARG A 80 -12.10 -21.46 -17.79
CA ARG A 80 -11.74 -22.79 -17.24
C ARG A 80 -11.64 -23.84 -18.33
N ILE A 81 -10.78 -24.83 -18.11
CA ILE A 81 -10.69 -26.02 -18.95
C ILE A 81 -11.09 -27.22 -18.07
N PRO A 82 -12.24 -27.87 -18.35
CA PRO A 82 -12.65 -29.09 -17.65
C PRO A 82 -11.65 -30.22 -17.83
N LEU A 83 -11.35 -30.93 -16.75
CA LEU A 83 -10.44 -32.09 -16.72
C LEU A 83 -11.22 -33.35 -16.29
N PRO A 84 -11.84 -34.08 -17.23
CA PRO A 84 -12.63 -35.24 -16.93
C PRO A 84 -11.76 -36.50 -16.79
N GLY A 85 -12.19 -37.46 -15.97
CA GLY A 85 -11.64 -38.79 -15.95
C GLY A 85 -10.16 -38.87 -15.60
N LEU A 86 -9.74 -38.17 -14.56
CA LEU A 86 -8.34 -38.08 -14.12
C LEU A 86 -7.72 -39.47 -13.88
N ALA A 87 -6.51 -39.66 -14.35
CA ALA A 87 -5.68 -40.81 -13.97
C ALA A 87 -5.02 -40.57 -12.60
N ALA A 88 -4.40 -41.59 -12.01
CA ALA A 88 -3.62 -41.43 -10.78
C ALA A 88 -2.48 -40.40 -10.95
N ARG A 89 -1.88 -40.35 -12.16
CA ARG A 89 -0.90 -39.30 -12.54
C ARG A 89 -1.28 -38.76 -13.90
N ASN A 90 -1.24 -37.48 -14.07
CA ASN A 90 -1.74 -36.74 -15.23
C ASN A 90 -0.69 -35.78 -15.77
N VAL A 91 -0.72 -35.59 -17.09
CA VAL A 91 0.03 -34.55 -17.79
C VAL A 91 -0.96 -33.74 -18.61
N LEU A 92 -1.15 -32.50 -18.20
CA LEU A 92 -1.95 -31.48 -18.92
C LEU A 92 -0.99 -30.63 -19.72
N ARG A 93 -1.27 -30.43 -21.02
CA ARG A 93 -0.56 -29.47 -21.86
C ARG A 93 -1.55 -28.52 -22.49
N VAL A 94 -1.30 -27.22 -22.27
CA VAL A 94 -2.14 -26.14 -22.82
C VAL A 94 -1.26 -25.15 -23.56
N GLU A 95 -1.69 -24.78 -24.76
CA GLU A 95 -1.14 -23.69 -25.55
C GLU A 95 -2.12 -22.52 -25.50
N SER A 96 -1.69 -21.39 -25.01
CA SER A 96 -2.48 -20.20 -24.78
C SER A 96 -1.88 -18.96 -25.44
N LEU A 97 -2.73 -17.97 -25.68
CA LEU A 97 -2.37 -16.66 -26.20
C LEU A 97 -3.01 -15.58 -25.33
N GLN A 98 -2.18 -14.77 -24.67
CA GLN A 98 -2.64 -13.47 -24.16
C GLN A 98 -2.59 -12.49 -25.35
N ALA A 99 -3.76 -12.11 -25.85
CA ALA A 99 -3.87 -11.34 -27.08
C ALA A 99 -3.58 -9.84 -26.90
N ASP A 100 -3.70 -9.32 -25.67
CA ASP A 100 -3.50 -7.90 -25.37
C ASP A 100 -2.85 -7.72 -23.98
N THR A 101 -1.57 -7.41 -23.97
CA THR A 101 -0.80 -7.10 -22.77
C THR A 101 -0.92 -5.63 -22.31
N THR A 102 -1.72 -4.83 -22.98
CA THR A 102 -1.91 -3.41 -22.61
C THR A 102 -3.16 -3.20 -21.74
N THR A 103 -4.13 -4.10 -21.81
CA THR A 103 -5.41 -3.98 -21.09
C THR A 103 -5.79 -5.23 -20.29
N SER A 104 -5.20 -6.39 -20.59
CA SER A 104 -5.48 -7.64 -19.88
C SER A 104 -4.64 -7.76 -18.59
N PRO A 105 -5.17 -8.37 -17.52
CA PRO A 105 -4.40 -8.70 -16.33
C PRO A 105 -3.27 -9.72 -16.58
N GLY A 106 -2.38 -9.85 -15.62
CA GLY A 106 -1.35 -10.89 -15.56
C GLY A 106 -0.01 -10.48 -16.16
N ALA A 107 0.07 -10.20 -17.45
CA ALA A 107 1.30 -9.73 -18.08
C ALA A 107 1.07 -8.40 -18.80
N HIS A 108 1.97 -7.46 -18.59
CA HIS A 108 1.81 -6.06 -18.97
C HIS A 108 3.00 -5.57 -19.78
N LYS A 109 2.71 -5.03 -20.96
CA LYS A 109 3.67 -4.37 -21.82
C LYS A 109 3.64 -2.87 -21.56
N ALA A 110 4.82 -2.29 -21.30
CA ALA A 110 5.00 -0.85 -21.27
C ALA A 110 6.03 -0.41 -22.32
N VAL A 111 5.85 0.79 -22.85
CA VAL A 111 6.79 1.42 -23.80
C VAL A 111 7.37 2.64 -23.14
N ASP A 112 8.69 2.67 -22.96
CA ASP A 112 9.35 3.86 -22.43
C ASP A 112 9.27 5.01 -23.43
N PRO A 113 8.57 6.10 -23.09
CA PRO A 113 8.42 7.22 -24.02
C PRO A 113 9.74 7.98 -24.30
N ALA A 114 10.79 7.75 -23.48
CA ALA A 114 12.08 8.41 -23.64
C ALA A 114 12.90 7.86 -24.80
N ASP A 115 12.84 6.56 -25.06
CA ASP A 115 13.68 5.89 -26.05
C ASP A 115 12.90 4.93 -26.96
N GLY A 116 11.60 4.69 -26.65
CA GLY A 116 10.75 3.76 -27.38
C GLY A 116 10.99 2.30 -27.09
N GLU A 117 11.85 1.99 -26.11
CA GLU A 117 12.12 0.62 -25.69
C GLU A 117 10.93 -0.02 -24.99
N VAL A 118 10.79 -1.33 -25.17
CA VAL A 118 9.66 -2.10 -24.65
C VAL A 118 10.10 -2.92 -23.47
N TYR A 119 9.28 -2.90 -22.41
CA TYR A 119 9.44 -3.68 -21.20
C TYR A 119 8.20 -4.52 -20.94
N LEU A 120 8.39 -5.68 -20.33
CA LEU A 120 7.33 -6.57 -19.85
C LEU A 120 7.51 -6.83 -18.38
N TRP A 121 6.43 -6.75 -17.63
CA TRP A 121 6.35 -7.25 -16.26
C TRP A 121 5.10 -8.09 -16.07
N THR A 122 5.17 -8.99 -15.08
CA THR A 122 4.04 -9.83 -14.68
C THR A 122 3.69 -9.58 -13.23
N SER A 123 2.39 -9.64 -12.91
CA SER A 123 1.84 -9.62 -11.55
C SER A 123 0.64 -10.56 -11.52
N PHE A 124 0.63 -11.48 -10.57
CA PHE A 124 -0.33 -12.60 -10.59
C PHE A 124 -1.24 -12.68 -9.37
N GLU A 125 -1.06 -11.83 -8.37
CA GLU A 125 -1.93 -11.80 -7.21
C GLU A 125 -3.25 -11.05 -7.50
N PRO A 126 -4.41 -11.56 -7.04
CA PRO A 126 -4.56 -12.85 -6.34
C PRO A 126 -4.68 -14.08 -7.26
N ASP A 127 -5.14 -13.96 -8.52
CA ASP A 127 -5.38 -15.07 -9.45
C ASP A 127 -5.24 -14.66 -10.93
N GLU A 128 -4.21 -13.86 -11.22
CA GLU A 128 -4.03 -13.27 -12.55
C GLU A 128 -3.09 -14.09 -13.46
N ALA A 129 -2.40 -15.14 -12.96
CA ALA A 129 -1.57 -16.00 -13.79
C ALA A 129 -2.37 -16.74 -14.87
N ARG A 130 -3.61 -17.08 -14.60
CA ARG A 130 -4.55 -17.70 -15.55
C ARG A 130 -4.83 -16.87 -16.81
N PHE A 131 -4.51 -15.58 -16.81
CA PHE A 131 -4.62 -14.73 -17.99
C PHE A 131 -3.44 -14.89 -18.95
N VAL A 132 -2.37 -15.58 -18.53
CA VAL A 132 -1.16 -15.81 -19.31
C VAL A 132 -1.02 -17.28 -19.66
N TRP A 133 -1.09 -18.19 -18.68
CA TRP A 133 -0.99 -19.64 -18.89
C TRP A 133 -2.00 -20.41 -18.05
N ALA A 134 -2.25 -21.65 -18.46
CA ALA A 134 -3.12 -22.56 -17.70
C ALA A 134 -2.43 -23.05 -16.42
N CYS A 135 -3.07 -22.84 -15.26
CA CYS A 135 -2.56 -23.24 -13.94
C CYS A 135 -3.73 -23.52 -12.98
N PHE A 136 -3.43 -24.17 -11.86
CA PHE A 136 -4.34 -24.20 -10.73
C PHE A 136 -4.10 -22.93 -9.90
N ASP A 137 -4.84 -21.88 -10.24
CA ASP A 137 -4.63 -20.53 -9.73
C ASP A 137 -5.24 -20.33 -8.34
N GLN A 138 -4.59 -20.92 -7.32
CA GLN A 138 -4.94 -20.86 -5.91
C GLN A 138 -3.68 -20.99 -5.04
N PRO A 139 -3.66 -20.39 -3.83
CA PRO A 139 -2.44 -20.23 -3.06
C PRO A 139 -1.86 -21.54 -2.51
N ASP A 140 -2.68 -22.54 -2.21
CA ASP A 140 -2.28 -23.76 -1.51
C ASP A 140 -1.80 -24.90 -2.43
N LEU A 141 -1.95 -24.79 -3.75
CA LEU A 141 -1.41 -25.77 -4.71
C LEU A 141 0.01 -25.38 -5.15
N LYS A 142 0.95 -25.38 -4.18
CA LYS A 142 2.35 -25.04 -4.41
C LYS A 142 3.07 -26.14 -5.17
N ALA A 143 3.92 -25.74 -6.12
CA ALA A 143 4.77 -26.66 -6.89
C ALA A 143 6.03 -25.96 -7.41
N PRO A 144 7.08 -26.71 -7.80
CA PRO A 144 8.19 -26.18 -8.57
C PRO A 144 7.72 -25.68 -9.95
N HIS A 145 8.26 -24.53 -10.39
CA HIS A 145 8.05 -23.96 -11.70
C HIS A 145 9.36 -23.91 -12.47
N ALA A 146 9.36 -24.39 -13.71
CA ALA A 146 10.46 -24.28 -14.67
C ALA A 146 10.04 -23.32 -15.79
N PHE A 147 10.59 -22.12 -15.78
CA PHE A 147 10.33 -21.15 -16.84
C PHE A 147 11.35 -21.28 -17.97
N THR A 148 10.84 -21.27 -19.19
CA THR A 148 11.63 -21.12 -20.41
C THR A 148 11.07 -19.95 -21.18
N VAL A 149 11.89 -18.93 -21.43
CA VAL A 149 11.44 -17.69 -22.08
C VAL A 149 12.26 -17.42 -23.32
N THR A 150 11.59 -17.23 -24.45
CA THR A 150 12.22 -16.77 -25.70
C THR A 150 11.91 -15.28 -25.87
N ALA A 151 12.96 -14.46 -25.94
CA ALA A 151 12.84 -13.00 -26.01
C ALA A 151 13.78 -12.42 -27.08
N PRO A 152 13.57 -11.16 -27.53
CA PRO A 152 14.53 -10.47 -28.41
C PRO A 152 15.96 -10.54 -27.87
N ALA A 153 16.94 -10.71 -28.73
CA ALA A 153 18.35 -10.91 -28.32
C ALA A 153 18.93 -9.74 -27.49
N ALA A 154 18.39 -8.53 -27.61
CA ALA A 154 18.81 -7.36 -26.85
C ALA A 154 18.21 -7.29 -25.44
N TRP A 155 17.25 -8.17 -25.11
CA TRP A 155 16.56 -8.15 -23.82
C TRP A 155 17.26 -9.03 -22.80
N THR A 156 17.15 -8.63 -21.54
CA THR A 156 17.42 -9.45 -20.36
C THR A 156 16.09 -9.99 -19.86
N VAL A 157 16.06 -11.26 -19.50
CA VAL A 157 14.90 -11.93 -18.90
C VAL A 157 15.25 -12.26 -17.45
N LEU A 158 14.36 -11.88 -16.54
CA LEU A 158 14.46 -12.09 -15.10
C LEU A 158 13.28 -12.93 -14.63
N SER A 159 13.53 -13.86 -13.72
CA SER A 159 12.52 -14.73 -13.12
C SER A 159 12.90 -15.08 -11.68
N ASN A 160 12.12 -15.89 -11.01
CA ASN A 160 12.34 -16.31 -9.62
C ASN A 160 13.73 -16.94 -9.40
N SER A 161 14.13 -17.90 -10.23
CA SER A 161 15.41 -18.59 -10.11
C SER A 161 16.55 -17.81 -10.80
N GLY A 162 17.76 -17.96 -10.30
CA GLY A 162 19.00 -17.42 -10.92
C GLY A 162 19.63 -18.37 -11.93
N ASP A 163 20.77 -17.94 -12.50
CA ASP A 163 21.63 -18.76 -13.36
C ASP A 163 20.92 -19.48 -14.52
N PRO A 164 20.14 -18.79 -15.36
CA PRO A 164 19.47 -19.42 -16.50
C PRO A 164 20.51 -19.89 -17.55
N ARG A 165 20.24 -21.01 -18.19
CA ARG A 165 20.93 -21.38 -19.42
C ARG A 165 20.41 -20.52 -20.56
N VAL A 166 21.27 -19.79 -21.24
CA VAL A 166 20.93 -18.89 -22.35
C VAL A 166 21.45 -19.47 -23.67
N GLU A 167 20.57 -19.59 -24.66
CA GLU A 167 20.89 -20.08 -26.00
C GLU A 167 20.54 -19.01 -27.05
N GLU A 168 21.49 -18.70 -27.93
CA GLU A 168 21.27 -17.77 -29.05
C GLU A 168 20.41 -18.42 -30.13
N GLN A 169 19.35 -17.75 -30.57
CA GLN A 169 18.44 -18.20 -31.62
C GLN A 169 18.25 -17.11 -32.69
N GLY A 170 19.34 -16.68 -33.29
CA GLY A 170 19.31 -15.61 -34.32
C GLY A 170 19.00 -14.25 -33.74
N ALA A 171 17.81 -13.71 -34.01
CA ALA A 171 17.36 -12.43 -33.48
C ALA A 171 16.75 -12.53 -32.05
N ALA A 172 16.70 -13.74 -31.49
CA ALA A 172 16.17 -14.01 -30.18
C ALA A 172 17.20 -14.76 -29.31
N ARG A 173 16.93 -14.81 -28.01
CA ARG A 173 17.59 -15.67 -27.02
C ARG A 173 16.54 -16.50 -26.29
N ARG A 174 16.90 -17.74 -26.01
CA ARG A 174 16.12 -18.66 -25.18
C ARG A 174 16.75 -18.81 -23.82
N TRP A 175 15.99 -18.42 -22.79
CA TRP A 175 16.38 -18.45 -21.39
C TRP A 175 15.70 -19.62 -20.72
N SER A 176 16.46 -20.59 -20.17
CA SER A 176 15.91 -21.72 -19.43
C SER A 176 16.33 -21.60 -17.97
N PHE A 177 15.39 -21.32 -17.10
CA PHE A 177 15.63 -21.16 -15.68
C PHE A 177 15.61 -22.49 -14.94
N PRO A 178 16.45 -22.68 -13.90
CA PRO A 178 16.31 -23.79 -12.97
C PRO A 178 14.93 -23.80 -12.29
N ASP A 179 14.53 -24.96 -11.80
CA ASP A 179 13.30 -25.11 -11.04
C ASP A 179 13.28 -24.19 -9.83
N THR A 180 12.14 -23.58 -9.56
CA THR A 180 11.90 -22.88 -8.29
C THR A 180 11.74 -23.87 -7.14
N PRO A 181 11.88 -23.45 -5.88
CA PRO A 181 11.25 -24.17 -4.78
C PRO A 181 9.73 -24.33 -5.03
N PRO A 182 9.02 -25.12 -4.21
CA PRO A 182 7.57 -25.19 -4.29
C PRO A 182 6.94 -23.81 -3.97
N LEU A 183 6.50 -23.10 -5.00
CA LEU A 183 5.85 -21.80 -4.90
C LEU A 183 4.37 -21.89 -5.23
N SER A 184 3.58 -21.02 -4.63
CA SER A 184 2.26 -20.67 -5.13
C SER A 184 2.40 -19.98 -6.50
N VAL A 185 1.43 -20.16 -7.37
CA VAL A 185 1.48 -19.60 -8.73
C VAL A 185 1.60 -18.07 -8.69
N TYR A 186 0.91 -17.38 -7.75
CA TYR A 186 0.94 -15.93 -7.66
C TYR A 186 2.33 -15.35 -7.30
N ASN A 187 3.21 -16.13 -6.66
CA ASN A 187 4.58 -15.70 -6.32
C ASN A 187 5.58 -15.82 -7.49
N THR A 188 5.13 -16.32 -8.64
CA THR A 188 5.98 -16.48 -9.83
C THR A 188 6.06 -15.21 -10.64
N VAL A 189 7.15 -15.05 -11.41
CA VAL A 189 7.40 -13.81 -12.17
C VAL A 189 8.19 -14.05 -13.43
N VAL A 190 7.90 -13.26 -14.45
CA VAL A 190 8.75 -13.02 -15.62
C VAL A 190 8.78 -11.52 -15.90
N ASN A 191 9.96 -10.91 -15.76
CA ASN A 191 10.23 -9.55 -16.18
C ASN A 191 11.22 -9.57 -17.34
N ALA A 192 11.00 -8.77 -18.37
CA ALA A 192 11.83 -8.77 -19.56
C ALA A 192 11.96 -7.39 -20.20
N GLY A 193 13.13 -7.08 -20.72
CA GLY A 193 13.38 -5.80 -21.39
C GLY A 193 14.86 -5.50 -21.51
N PRO A 194 15.23 -4.39 -22.15
CA PRO A 194 16.61 -3.92 -22.23
C PRO A 194 17.01 -3.10 -21.01
N PHE A 195 17.05 -3.75 -19.83
CA PHE A 195 17.34 -3.09 -18.55
C PHE A 195 18.73 -2.48 -18.46
N HIS A 196 18.86 -1.43 -17.62
CA HIS A 196 20.09 -1.07 -16.94
C HIS A 196 20.18 -1.93 -15.68
N GLU A 197 21.33 -2.56 -15.45
CA GLU A 197 21.57 -3.54 -14.40
C GLU A 197 22.73 -3.13 -13.52
N ILE A 198 22.56 -3.25 -12.20
CA ILE A 198 23.67 -3.12 -11.23
C ILE A 198 23.60 -4.37 -10.32
N ARG A 199 24.77 -5.02 -10.12
CA ARG A 199 24.87 -6.18 -9.23
C ARG A 199 25.92 -5.99 -8.14
N ARG A 200 25.66 -6.59 -6.98
CA ARG A 200 26.60 -6.67 -5.85
C ARG A 200 26.46 -7.98 -5.10
N GLU A 201 27.57 -8.49 -4.60
CA GLU A 201 27.55 -9.55 -3.60
C GLU A 201 27.54 -8.96 -2.19
N ALA A 202 26.57 -9.35 -1.34
CA ALA A 202 26.52 -8.95 0.06
C ALA A 202 25.87 -10.07 0.89
N GLY A 203 26.42 -10.34 2.08
CA GLY A 203 25.85 -11.34 3.01
C GLY A 203 25.74 -12.76 2.46
N GLY A 204 26.48 -13.12 1.41
CA GLY A 204 26.39 -14.42 0.72
C GLY A 204 25.35 -14.46 -0.40
N HIS A 205 24.68 -13.35 -0.67
CA HIS A 205 23.68 -13.20 -1.73
C HIS A 205 24.24 -12.40 -2.91
N ASP A 206 23.80 -12.78 -4.11
CA ASP A 206 23.98 -12.04 -5.35
C ASP A 206 22.76 -11.14 -5.55
N LEU A 207 22.94 -9.85 -5.26
CA LEU A 207 21.90 -8.84 -5.27
C LEU A 207 21.90 -8.12 -6.62
N GLY A 208 20.75 -8.06 -7.28
CA GLY A 208 20.56 -7.32 -8.53
C GLY A 208 19.54 -6.21 -8.37
N VAL A 209 19.81 -5.05 -8.98
CA VAL A 209 18.82 -3.99 -9.17
C VAL A 209 18.74 -3.62 -10.63
N PHE A 210 17.51 -3.46 -11.14
CA PHE A 210 17.22 -3.27 -12.56
C PHE A 210 16.21 -2.15 -12.76
N ALA A 211 16.41 -1.34 -13.77
CA ALA A 211 15.43 -0.35 -14.18
C ALA A 211 15.49 -0.14 -15.70
N ARG A 212 14.48 0.54 -16.25
CA ARG A 212 14.55 0.99 -17.65
C ARG A 212 15.76 1.90 -17.87
N ARG A 213 16.33 1.85 -19.07
CA ARG A 213 17.56 2.60 -19.41
C ARG A 213 17.46 4.09 -19.15
N SER A 214 16.31 4.68 -19.38
CA SER A 214 16.08 6.11 -19.14
C SER A 214 16.17 6.53 -17.67
N LEU A 215 16.19 5.57 -16.74
CA LEU A 215 16.38 5.78 -15.30
C LEU A 215 17.78 5.35 -14.80
N ALA A 216 18.71 5.02 -15.69
CA ALA A 216 20.04 4.53 -15.31
C ALA A 216 20.75 5.44 -14.30
N GLU A 217 20.78 6.76 -14.54
CA GLU A 217 21.43 7.73 -13.64
C GLU A 217 20.75 7.79 -12.26
N VAL A 218 19.43 7.64 -12.22
CA VAL A 218 18.67 7.61 -10.96
C VAL A 218 18.95 6.33 -10.20
N LEU A 219 18.99 5.19 -10.89
CA LEU A 219 19.33 3.90 -10.28
C LEU A 219 20.74 3.90 -9.70
N GLU A 220 21.74 4.42 -10.45
CA GLU A 220 23.13 4.56 -9.98
C GLU A 220 23.22 5.43 -8.71
N ARG A 221 22.46 6.52 -8.65
CA ARG A 221 22.40 7.40 -7.47
C ARG A 221 21.88 6.67 -6.24
N ASP A 222 20.83 5.84 -6.38
CA ASP A 222 20.08 5.24 -5.27
C ASP A 222 20.56 3.80 -4.95
N ALA A 223 21.36 3.18 -5.81
CA ALA A 223 21.79 1.78 -5.69
C ALA A 223 22.50 1.46 -4.35
N ASP A 224 23.36 2.34 -3.85
CA ASP A 224 24.09 2.13 -2.59
C ASP A 224 23.13 1.97 -1.41
N GLU A 225 22.09 2.79 -1.34
CA GLU A 225 21.07 2.71 -0.30
C GLU A 225 20.23 1.44 -0.45
N ILE A 226 19.78 1.11 -1.66
CA ILE A 226 18.99 -0.09 -1.94
C ILE A 226 19.77 -1.36 -1.53
N PHE A 227 21.03 -1.49 -1.93
CA PHE A 227 21.85 -2.64 -1.53
C PHE A 227 22.11 -2.71 -0.03
N THR A 228 22.32 -1.55 0.62
CA THR A 228 22.53 -1.47 2.07
C THR A 228 21.28 -1.96 2.81
N LEU A 229 20.12 -1.44 2.46
CA LEU A 229 18.83 -1.84 3.04
C LEU A 229 18.53 -3.31 2.79
N THR A 230 18.81 -3.82 1.57
CA THR A 230 18.63 -5.22 1.22
C THR A 230 19.48 -6.13 2.10
N GLY A 231 20.77 -5.81 2.28
CA GLY A 231 21.67 -6.58 3.14
C GLY A 231 21.26 -6.54 4.61
N GLN A 232 20.84 -5.37 5.11
CA GLN A 232 20.37 -5.20 6.48
C GLN A 232 19.08 -6.00 6.74
N GLY A 233 18.11 -5.93 5.82
CA GLY A 233 16.85 -6.66 5.92
C GLY A 233 17.02 -8.16 5.90
N LEU A 234 17.80 -8.70 4.93
CA LEU A 234 18.08 -10.15 4.86
C LEU A 234 18.74 -10.67 6.15
N ALA A 235 19.68 -9.91 6.72
CA ALA A 235 20.33 -10.27 7.98
C ALA A 235 19.36 -10.24 9.17
N PHE A 236 18.54 -9.18 9.28
CA PHE A 236 17.55 -9.02 10.34
C PHE A 236 16.52 -10.16 10.33
N PHE A 237 15.90 -10.44 9.18
CA PHE A 237 14.88 -11.49 9.08
C PHE A 237 15.46 -12.89 9.27
N ALA A 238 16.69 -13.15 8.80
CA ALA A 238 17.38 -14.40 9.06
C ALA A 238 17.56 -14.65 10.57
N GLU A 239 17.88 -13.63 11.35
CA GLU A 239 18.00 -13.70 12.81
C GLU A 239 16.62 -13.78 13.47
N ALA A 240 15.69 -12.88 13.13
CA ALA A 240 14.39 -12.76 13.75
C ALA A 240 13.53 -14.02 13.61
N PHE A 241 13.64 -14.71 12.47
CA PHE A 241 12.88 -15.92 12.16
C PHE A 241 13.73 -17.21 12.31
N ALA A 242 15.00 -17.08 12.74
CA ALA A 242 15.96 -18.18 12.82
C ALA A 242 16.06 -19.03 11.54
N MET A 243 15.82 -18.39 10.40
CA MET A 243 15.82 -19.02 9.07
C MET A 243 16.44 -18.08 8.04
N PRO A 244 17.67 -18.33 7.56
CA PRO A 244 18.25 -17.51 6.50
C PRO A 244 17.46 -17.65 5.20
N PHE A 245 17.45 -16.60 4.38
CA PHE A 245 16.88 -16.66 3.03
C PHE A 245 17.64 -17.71 2.21
N PRO A 246 16.98 -18.77 1.69
CA PRO A 246 17.70 -19.94 1.20
C PRO A 246 18.25 -19.79 -0.22
N GLN A 247 17.83 -18.76 -0.96
CA GLN A 247 18.27 -18.53 -2.33
C GLN A 247 19.45 -17.55 -2.36
N ARG A 248 20.44 -17.82 -3.23
CA ARG A 248 21.59 -16.93 -3.39
C ARG A 248 21.21 -15.62 -4.09
N LYS A 249 20.38 -15.70 -5.12
CA LYS A 249 19.92 -14.56 -5.92
C LYS A 249 18.80 -13.81 -5.21
N TYR A 250 18.88 -12.45 -5.22
CA TYR A 250 17.80 -11.56 -4.84
C TYR A 250 17.78 -10.35 -5.78
N ASP A 251 16.83 -10.29 -6.70
CA ASP A 251 16.70 -9.22 -7.68
C ASP A 251 15.55 -8.28 -7.34
N GLN A 252 15.71 -7.01 -7.67
CA GLN A 252 14.71 -5.95 -7.54
C GLN A 252 14.59 -5.23 -8.88
N VAL A 253 13.41 -5.26 -9.48
CA VAL A 253 13.18 -4.82 -10.86
C VAL A 253 12.17 -3.69 -10.87
N PHE A 254 12.63 -2.47 -11.17
CA PHE A 254 11.79 -1.28 -11.25
C PHE A 254 11.16 -1.16 -12.63
N MET A 255 9.81 -1.26 -12.67
CA MET A 255 9.02 -1.35 -13.88
C MET A 255 8.14 -0.11 -14.09
N PRO A 256 8.01 0.37 -15.32
CA PRO A 256 7.07 1.44 -15.66
C PRO A 256 5.62 0.98 -15.56
N GLU A 257 4.72 1.91 -15.29
CA GLU A 257 3.26 1.70 -15.24
C GLU A 257 2.78 0.67 -14.21
N PHE A 258 3.64 0.24 -13.31
CA PHE A 258 3.29 -0.61 -12.18
C PHE A 258 2.88 0.24 -10.98
N GLY A 259 1.87 -0.18 -10.22
CA GLY A 259 1.22 0.65 -9.19
C GLY A 259 1.68 0.43 -7.76
N GLY A 260 2.74 -0.35 -7.50
CA GLY A 260 3.18 -0.70 -6.15
C GLY A 260 4.48 -1.47 -6.15
N ALA A 261 4.52 -2.55 -5.39
CA ALA A 261 5.55 -3.58 -5.44
C ALA A 261 4.87 -4.96 -5.37
N MET A 262 5.61 -6.01 -5.71
CA MET A 262 5.12 -7.39 -5.70
C MET A 262 6.24 -8.33 -5.25
N GLU A 263 5.95 -9.12 -4.25
CA GLU A 263 6.85 -9.98 -3.51
C GLU A 263 7.29 -11.25 -4.25
N ASN A 264 7.38 -11.23 -5.55
CA ASN A 264 7.80 -12.42 -6.30
C ASN A 264 9.09 -13.02 -5.74
N TYR A 265 9.05 -14.31 -5.42
CA TYR A 265 10.14 -14.99 -4.72
C TYR A 265 11.49 -14.80 -5.41
N GLY A 266 12.44 -14.15 -4.73
CA GLY A 266 13.78 -13.89 -5.21
C GLY A 266 13.90 -12.92 -6.40
N CYS A 267 12.79 -12.27 -6.82
CA CYS A 267 12.76 -11.32 -7.93
C CYS A 267 11.61 -10.31 -7.75
N VAL A 268 11.76 -9.41 -6.81
CA VAL A 268 10.73 -8.41 -6.45
C VAL A 268 10.51 -7.44 -7.62
N THR A 269 9.24 -7.24 -7.99
CA THR A 269 8.85 -6.27 -9.01
C THR A 269 8.40 -4.98 -8.33
N TRP A 270 8.93 -3.83 -8.76
CA TRP A 270 8.69 -2.52 -8.20
C TRP A 270 8.06 -1.59 -9.22
N SER A 271 7.25 -0.66 -8.76
CA SER A 271 6.97 0.55 -9.52
C SER A 271 8.22 1.42 -9.64
N ASP A 272 8.53 1.90 -10.83
CA ASP A 272 9.64 2.85 -11.00
C ASP A 272 9.34 4.25 -10.43
N MET A 273 8.14 4.49 -9.92
CA MET A 273 7.82 5.68 -9.13
C MET A 273 8.70 5.83 -7.87
N PHE A 274 9.27 4.74 -7.36
CA PHE A 274 10.21 4.77 -6.24
C PHE A 274 11.59 5.32 -6.63
N LEU A 275 11.95 5.32 -7.92
CA LEU A 275 13.15 5.94 -8.46
C LEU A 275 12.85 7.40 -8.87
N ARG A 276 12.91 8.31 -7.92
CA ARG A 276 12.57 9.71 -8.13
C ARG A 276 13.65 10.44 -8.95
N ARG A 277 13.27 11.09 -10.08
CA ARG A 277 14.21 11.97 -10.83
C ARG A 277 14.58 13.20 -10.01
N ALA A 278 13.63 13.83 -9.31
CA ALA A 278 13.89 14.89 -8.36
C ALA A 278 14.61 14.38 -7.12
N THR A 279 15.23 15.26 -6.34
CA THR A 279 15.81 14.93 -5.03
C THR A 279 14.73 14.39 -4.10
N PRO A 280 14.84 13.13 -3.61
CA PRO A 280 13.85 12.57 -2.70
C PRO A 280 13.83 13.30 -1.35
N THR A 281 12.66 13.42 -0.76
CA THR A 281 12.51 13.82 0.65
C THR A 281 12.91 12.68 1.58
N HIS A 282 13.02 12.98 2.89
CA HIS A 282 13.23 11.92 3.89
C HIS A 282 12.10 10.89 3.85
N ALA A 283 10.85 11.34 3.80
CA ALA A 283 9.69 10.45 3.76
C ALA A 283 9.65 9.57 2.49
N GLU A 284 10.07 10.08 1.33
CA GLU A 284 10.19 9.28 0.10
C GLU A 284 11.28 8.20 0.21
N ARG A 285 12.40 8.49 0.88
CA ARG A 285 13.45 7.50 1.15
C ARG A 285 13.04 6.48 2.21
N GLU A 286 12.39 6.92 3.28
CA GLU A 286 11.83 6.03 4.30
C GLU A 286 10.77 5.10 3.71
N LEU A 287 9.91 5.62 2.83
CA LEU A 287 8.92 4.80 2.11
C LEU A 287 9.59 3.73 1.25
N LEU A 288 10.65 4.08 0.51
CA LEU A 288 11.44 3.09 -0.22
C LEU A 288 12.00 2.01 0.71
N ALA A 289 12.56 2.40 1.86
CA ALA A 289 13.11 1.45 2.84
C ALA A 289 12.03 0.55 3.45
N VAL A 290 10.89 1.12 3.85
CA VAL A 290 9.78 0.37 4.44
C VAL A 290 9.19 -0.61 3.43
N VAL A 291 8.92 -0.18 2.18
CA VAL A 291 8.39 -1.07 1.15
C VAL A 291 9.42 -2.14 0.75
N LEU A 292 10.72 -1.80 0.68
CA LEU A 292 11.77 -2.80 0.42
C LEU A 292 11.77 -3.91 1.48
N LEU A 293 11.64 -3.54 2.74
CA LEU A 293 11.59 -4.49 3.84
C LEU A 293 10.25 -5.25 3.91
N HIS A 294 9.15 -4.63 3.45
CA HIS A 294 7.84 -5.26 3.30
C HIS A 294 7.91 -6.39 2.26
N GLU A 295 8.34 -6.09 1.04
CA GLU A 295 8.49 -7.11 -0.02
C GLU A 295 9.50 -8.20 0.36
N MET A 296 10.50 -7.84 1.15
CA MET A 296 11.47 -8.80 1.66
C MET A 296 10.88 -9.70 2.74
N ALA A 297 10.05 -9.18 3.64
CA ALA A 297 9.39 -9.99 4.67
C ALA A 297 8.51 -11.08 4.07
N HIS A 298 7.89 -10.79 2.93
CA HIS A 298 7.14 -11.77 2.15
C HIS A 298 7.95 -12.97 1.70
N MET A 299 9.27 -12.89 1.61
CA MET A 299 10.10 -14.08 1.30
C MET A 299 9.84 -15.21 2.30
N TRP A 300 9.51 -14.85 3.55
CA TRP A 300 9.09 -15.80 4.58
C TRP A 300 7.58 -15.93 4.67
N PHE A 301 6.86 -14.79 4.81
CA PHE A 301 5.40 -14.74 4.87
C PHE A 301 4.81 -14.56 3.47
N GLY A 302 4.13 -15.55 2.95
CA GLY A 302 3.60 -15.59 1.57
C GLY A 302 4.37 -16.51 0.66
N ASN A 303 5.72 -16.54 0.73
CA ASN A 303 6.55 -17.33 -0.16
C ASN A 303 6.99 -18.67 0.47
N ILE A 304 7.84 -18.66 1.49
CA ILE A 304 8.28 -19.91 2.16
C ILE A 304 7.09 -20.56 2.86
N VAL A 305 6.30 -19.78 3.59
CA VAL A 305 5.04 -20.22 4.21
C VAL A 305 3.90 -19.40 3.62
N THR A 306 2.95 -20.07 2.95
CA THR A 306 1.85 -19.42 2.25
C THR A 306 0.54 -19.67 3.00
N MET A 307 -0.40 -18.72 2.97
CA MET A 307 -1.75 -18.97 3.48
C MET A 307 -2.45 -20.07 2.67
N ARG A 308 -3.30 -20.85 3.34
CA ARG A 308 -4.06 -21.93 2.67
C ARG A 308 -5.16 -21.36 1.78
N TRP A 309 -5.79 -20.28 2.21
CA TRP A 309 -6.83 -19.56 1.50
C TRP A 309 -6.83 -18.08 1.87
N TRP A 310 -7.52 -17.27 1.13
CA TRP A 310 -7.52 -15.80 1.22
C TRP A 310 -8.18 -15.24 2.50
N ASP A 311 -8.86 -16.04 3.33
CA ASP A 311 -9.29 -15.62 4.67
C ASP A 311 -8.12 -15.34 5.60
N ASP A 312 -6.95 -15.88 5.28
CA ASP A 312 -5.68 -15.65 5.95
C ASP A 312 -4.72 -14.73 5.16
N LEU A 313 -5.22 -13.89 4.24
CA LEU A 313 -4.41 -12.88 3.52
C LEU A 313 -3.60 -12.00 4.48
N TRP A 314 -4.14 -11.72 5.64
CA TRP A 314 -3.47 -10.95 6.68
C TRP A 314 -2.17 -11.61 7.20
N LEU A 315 -2.03 -12.95 7.13
CA LEU A 315 -0.78 -13.66 7.44
C LEU A 315 0.33 -13.32 6.44
N ASN A 316 -0.02 -12.84 5.28
CA ASN A 316 0.90 -12.32 4.28
C ASN A 316 1.11 -10.81 4.52
N GLU A 317 0.09 -10.02 4.35
CA GLU A 317 0.15 -8.57 4.25
C GLU A 317 0.36 -7.84 5.58
N ALA A 318 -0.43 -8.20 6.61
CA ALA A 318 -0.25 -7.58 7.92
C ALA A 318 1.11 -7.91 8.54
N PHE A 319 1.60 -9.14 8.32
CA PHE A 319 2.93 -9.51 8.79
C PHE A 319 4.03 -8.76 8.07
N ALA A 320 3.97 -8.62 6.75
CA ALA A 320 4.95 -7.87 5.99
C ALA A 320 4.93 -6.39 6.42
N GLU A 321 3.76 -5.79 6.58
CA GLU A 321 3.60 -4.41 7.05
C GLU A 321 4.11 -4.21 8.50
N PHE A 322 3.90 -5.17 9.39
CA PHE A 322 4.50 -5.16 10.73
C PHE A 322 6.02 -5.35 10.68
N ALA A 323 6.47 -6.38 9.96
CA ALA A 323 7.86 -6.81 9.94
C ALA A 323 8.78 -5.77 9.29
N CYS A 324 8.29 -5.02 8.28
CA CYS A 324 9.07 -3.96 7.66
C CYS A 324 9.38 -2.83 8.64
N HIS A 325 8.42 -2.40 9.46
CA HIS A 325 8.64 -1.37 10.47
C HIS A 325 9.56 -1.89 11.59
N TRP A 326 9.37 -3.13 12.03
CA TRP A 326 10.23 -3.78 13.02
C TRP A 326 11.68 -3.91 12.53
N ALA A 327 11.89 -4.30 11.26
CA ALA A 327 13.21 -4.40 10.66
C ALA A 327 13.83 -3.02 10.40
N ALA A 328 13.04 -2.04 9.94
CA ALA A 328 13.54 -0.69 9.71
C ALA A 328 14.07 -0.05 10.99
N GLU A 329 13.28 -0.11 12.08
CA GLU A 329 13.71 0.40 13.40
C GLU A 329 14.93 -0.36 13.93
N GLY A 330 14.92 -1.70 13.83
CA GLY A 330 15.94 -2.56 14.45
C GLY A 330 17.25 -2.67 13.70
N ALA A 331 17.27 -2.43 12.39
CA ALA A 331 18.43 -2.74 11.54
C ALA A 331 18.89 -1.59 10.62
N THR A 332 18.11 -0.52 10.47
CA THR A 332 18.42 0.56 9.53
C THR A 332 18.63 1.90 10.24
N ARG A 333 18.90 2.94 9.44
CA ARG A 333 18.95 4.31 9.94
C ARG A 333 17.58 4.95 10.23
N TYR A 334 16.51 4.30 9.83
CA TYR A 334 15.13 4.81 9.98
C TYR A 334 14.53 4.34 11.29
N THR A 335 14.82 5.05 12.38
CA THR A 335 14.47 4.65 13.74
C THR A 335 13.12 5.17 14.22
N ASP A 336 12.53 6.16 13.54
CA ASP A 336 11.24 6.76 13.88
C ASP A 336 10.07 6.23 13.02
N VAL A 337 10.27 5.09 12.34
CA VAL A 337 9.29 4.53 11.37
C VAL A 337 7.92 4.24 11.98
N TRP A 338 7.84 3.88 13.26
CA TRP A 338 6.56 3.70 13.93
C TRP A 338 5.79 5.01 14.11
N ALA A 339 6.50 6.13 14.33
CA ALA A 339 5.87 7.44 14.34
C ALA A 339 5.40 7.84 12.91
N GLY A 340 6.18 7.51 11.88
CA GLY A 340 5.78 7.64 10.47
C GLY A 340 4.57 6.78 10.13
N HIS A 341 4.55 5.51 10.56
CA HIS A 341 3.42 4.59 10.43
C HIS A 341 2.14 5.15 11.08
N LEU A 342 2.25 5.63 12.33
CA LEU A 342 1.14 6.28 13.02
C LEU A 342 0.63 7.48 12.24
N ALA A 343 1.50 8.40 11.84
CA ALA A 343 1.14 9.63 11.14
C ALA A 343 0.52 9.40 9.75
N GLY A 344 0.87 8.32 9.07
CA GLY A 344 0.40 7.99 7.72
C GLY A 344 -0.66 6.88 7.71
N GLY A 345 -0.24 5.65 7.96
CA GLY A 345 -1.05 4.43 7.81
C GLY A 345 -2.14 4.30 8.86
N LYS A 346 -1.75 4.36 10.14
CA LYS A 346 -2.64 4.09 11.26
C LYS A 346 -3.77 5.13 11.40
N LEU A 347 -3.53 6.40 11.09
CA LEU A 347 -4.60 7.43 11.07
C LEU A 347 -5.68 7.11 10.03
N ARG A 348 -5.30 6.57 8.87
CA ARG A 348 -6.26 6.11 7.86
C ARG A 348 -7.02 4.90 8.36
N ALA A 349 -6.33 3.94 8.99
CA ALA A 349 -6.96 2.75 9.54
C ALA A 349 -8.00 3.07 10.62
N TYR A 350 -7.75 4.04 11.50
CA TYR A 350 -8.75 4.50 12.47
C TYR A 350 -10.02 5.03 11.78
N LEU A 351 -9.86 5.78 10.69
CA LEU A 351 -10.99 6.32 9.95
C LEU A 351 -11.79 5.20 9.26
N SER A 352 -11.10 4.28 8.57
CA SER A 352 -11.70 3.15 7.87
C SER A 352 -12.40 2.18 8.83
N ASP A 353 -11.76 1.86 9.98
CA ASP A 353 -12.31 0.91 10.96
C ASP A 353 -13.52 1.45 11.75
N GLN A 354 -13.71 2.75 11.75
CA GLN A 354 -14.93 3.41 12.26
C GLN A 354 -15.98 3.64 11.16
N GLY A 355 -15.69 3.23 9.94
CA GLY A 355 -16.52 3.43 8.75
C GLY A 355 -17.42 2.22 8.40
N PRO A 356 -18.20 2.36 7.33
CA PRO A 356 -19.19 1.34 6.91
C PRO A 356 -18.56 0.08 6.29
N VAL A 357 -17.28 0.11 5.95
CA VAL A 357 -16.55 -1.02 5.36
C VAL A 357 -15.63 -1.71 6.36
N SER A 358 -15.71 -1.34 7.63
CA SER A 358 -14.94 -2.01 8.69
C SER A 358 -15.26 -3.50 8.72
N HIS A 359 -14.23 -4.31 8.88
CA HIS A 359 -14.33 -5.76 8.93
C HIS A 359 -13.30 -6.35 9.90
N PRO A 360 -13.46 -7.60 10.36
CA PRO A 360 -12.40 -8.31 11.07
C PRO A 360 -11.15 -8.46 10.22
N ILE A 361 -9.98 -8.47 10.83
CA ILE A 361 -8.70 -8.73 10.13
C ILE A 361 -8.74 -10.12 9.49
N HIS A 362 -9.19 -11.11 10.24
CA HIS A 362 -9.47 -12.47 9.74
C HIS A 362 -10.99 -12.64 9.57
N GLN A 363 -11.42 -12.91 8.35
CA GLN A 363 -12.83 -13.11 8.01
C GLN A 363 -12.98 -14.18 6.92
N PRO A 364 -14.13 -14.90 6.90
CA PRO A 364 -14.38 -15.85 5.84
C PRO A 364 -14.42 -15.18 4.47
N ILE A 365 -13.62 -15.69 3.53
CA ILE A 365 -13.59 -15.26 2.13
C ILE A 365 -14.21 -16.36 1.26
N HIS A 366 -15.27 -16.01 0.54
CA HIS A 366 -16.03 -16.99 -0.24
C HIS A 366 -15.47 -17.23 -1.63
N ASP A 367 -14.85 -16.23 -2.24
CA ASP A 367 -14.21 -16.31 -3.56
C ASP A 367 -13.08 -15.29 -3.71
N VAL A 368 -12.29 -15.41 -4.77
CA VAL A 368 -11.15 -14.54 -5.04
C VAL A 368 -11.56 -13.09 -5.33
N ALA A 369 -12.71 -12.86 -5.93
CA ALA A 369 -13.21 -11.50 -6.17
C ALA A 369 -13.48 -10.75 -4.86
N GLN A 370 -13.94 -11.46 -3.82
CA GLN A 370 -14.05 -10.91 -2.48
C GLN A 370 -12.67 -10.65 -1.87
N ALA A 371 -11.70 -11.56 -2.06
CA ALA A 371 -10.32 -11.38 -1.57
C ALA A 371 -9.72 -10.08 -2.09
N ALA A 372 -9.89 -9.76 -3.37
CA ALA A 372 -9.41 -8.50 -3.97
C ALA A 372 -9.96 -7.23 -3.28
N SER A 373 -11.07 -7.33 -2.54
CA SER A 373 -11.70 -6.19 -1.87
C SER A 373 -11.20 -5.91 -0.45
N ILE A 374 -10.32 -6.75 0.11
CA ILE A 374 -9.76 -6.61 1.46
C ILE A 374 -8.28 -6.23 1.48
N PHE A 375 -7.70 -5.81 0.35
CA PHE A 375 -6.39 -5.15 0.30
C PHE A 375 -6.57 -3.68 0.74
N ASP A 376 -6.72 -3.45 2.02
CA ASP A 376 -7.17 -2.16 2.57
C ASP A 376 -6.48 -1.78 3.89
N SER A 377 -6.89 -0.66 4.48
CA SER A 377 -6.32 -0.15 5.73
C SER A 377 -6.59 -1.04 6.96
N ILE A 378 -7.49 -2.01 6.88
CA ILE A 378 -7.72 -2.98 7.96
C ILE A 378 -6.68 -4.10 7.87
N THR A 379 -6.45 -4.63 6.69
CA THR A 379 -5.46 -5.69 6.47
C THR A 379 -4.04 -5.19 6.73
N TYR A 380 -3.64 -4.03 6.20
CA TYR A 380 -2.28 -3.51 6.30
C TYR A 380 -2.01 -2.75 7.61
N PRO A 381 -2.31 -1.45 7.79
CA PRO A 381 -1.84 -0.70 8.96
C PRO A 381 -2.54 -1.06 10.27
N LYS A 382 -3.86 -1.44 10.28
CA LYS A 382 -4.47 -1.99 11.48
C LYS A 382 -3.87 -3.35 11.81
N GLY A 383 -3.71 -4.23 10.81
CA GLY A 383 -3.08 -5.54 10.98
C GLY A 383 -1.68 -5.44 11.57
N ALA A 384 -0.83 -4.56 11.03
CA ALA A 384 0.51 -4.30 11.56
C ALA A 384 0.48 -3.80 13.01
N SER A 385 -0.43 -2.87 13.33
CA SER A 385 -0.59 -2.36 14.71
C SER A 385 -1.06 -3.45 15.68
N VAL A 386 -1.90 -4.39 15.23
CA VAL A 386 -2.37 -5.52 16.02
C VAL A 386 -1.25 -6.56 16.22
N LEU A 387 -0.37 -6.76 15.24
CA LEU A 387 0.81 -7.61 15.39
C LEU A 387 1.87 -6.98 16.32
N GLN A 388 2.06 -5.65 16.28
CA GLN A 388 2.85 -4.92 17.27
C GLN A 388 2.27 -5.10 18.68
N GLN A 389 0.94 -5.01 18.80
CA GLN A 389 0.24 -5.29 20.05
C GLN A 389 0.44 -6.75 20.50
N LEU A 390 0.37 -7.73 19.59
CA LEU A 390 0.62 -9.14 19.89
C LEU A 390 2.05 -9.36 20.42
N MET A 391 3.04 -8.81 19.72
CA MET A 391 4.43 -8.88 20.17
C MET A 391 4.61 -8.23 21.56
N THR A 392 3.97 -7.08 21.79
CA THR A 392 3.97 -6.41 23.11
C THR A 392 3.29 -7.26 24.20
N TYR A 393 2.16 -7.90 23.84
CA TYR A 393 1.36 -8.73 24.75
C TYR A 393 2.07 -10.02 25.18
N VAL A 394 2.75 -10.71 24.26
CA VAL A 394 3.47 -11.97 24.57
C VAL A 394 4.92 -11.73 25.02
N GLY A 395 5.50 -10.59 24.67
CA GLY A 395 6.91 -10.26 24.84
C GLY A 395 7.76 -10.63 23.63
N GLU A 396 8.68 -9.77 23.22
CA GLU A 396 9.45 -9.91 21.98
C GLU A 396 10.26 -11.22 21.88
N ASP A 397 10.95 -11.63 22.95
CA ASP A 397 11.75 -12.86 22.95
C ASP A 397 10.89 -14.12 22.70
N ARG A 398 9.69 -14.15 23.28
CA ARG A 398 8.73 -15.24 23.07
C ARG A 398 8.12 -15.18 21.67
N PHE A 399 7.85 -13.99 21.19
CA PHE A 399 7.38 -13.79 19.82
C PHE A 399 8.40 -14.33 18.82
N ARG A 400 9.69 -13.95 18.95
CA ARG A 400 10.78 -14.49 18.12
C ARG A 400 10.88 -16.02 18.19
N THR A 401 10.79 -16.59 19.40
CA THR A 401 10.81 -18.05 19.61
C THR A 401 9.65 -18.74 18.88
N GLY A 402 8.44 -18.19 18.99
CA GLY A 402 7.25 -18.73 18.34
C GLY A 402 7.36 -18.64 16.82
N MET A 403 7.87 -17.52 16.29
CA MET A 403 8.08 -17.34 14.84
C MET A 403 9.12 -18.33 14.29
N ALA A 404 10.23 -18.53 15.00
CA ALA A 404 11.23 -19.52 14.60
C ALA A 404 10.63 -20.94 14.54
N ALA A 405 9.80 -21.32 15.51
CA ALA A 405 9.11 -22.61 15.53
C ALA A 405 8.10 -22.74 14.39
N TYR A 406 7.36 -21.67 14.10
CA TYR A 406 6.39 -21.60 13.00
C TYR A 406 7.07 -21.84 11.65
N PHE A 407 8.13 -21.09 11.31
CA PHE A 407 8.86 -21.29 10.06
C PHE A 407 9.54 -22.66 9.95
N ALA A 408 10.18 -23.14 11.03
CA ALA A 408 10.81 -24.45 11.04
C ALA A 408 9.82 -25.60 10.77
N ARG A 409 8.57 -25.44 11.24
CA ARG A 409 7.52 -26.45 11.10
C ARG A 409 6.84 -26.44 9.74
N HIS A 410 6.66 -25.25 9.17
CA HIS A 410 5.79 -25.07 8.01
C HIS A 410 6.50 -24.64 6.73
N ALA A 411 7.85 -24.57 6.73
CA ALA A 411 8.61 -24.17 5.56
C ALA A 411 8.19 -24.91 4.28
N TRP A 412 7.94 -24.17 3.22
CA TRP A 412 7.47 -24.61 1.91
C TRP A 412 6.05 -25.20 1.87
N GLY A 413 5.36 -25.12 3.00
CA GLY A 413 3.97 -25.55 3.14
C GLY A 413 2.99 -24.37 3.13
N THR A 414 1.76 -24.69 3.56
CA THR A 414 0.68 -23.73 3.73
C THR A 414 0.15 -23.77 5.17
N THR A 415 -0.32 -22.63 5.65
CA THR A 415 -0.80 -22.47 7.02
C THR A 415 -2.12 -21.73 7.10
N THR A 416 -2.69 -21.80 8.28
CA THR A 416 -3.86 -21.04 8.71
C THR A 416 -3.51 -20.16 9.90
N LEU A 417 -4.38 -19.22 10.25
CA LEU A 417 -4.30 -18.45 11.50
C LEU A 417 -4.04 -19.36 12.73
N GLN A 418 -4.67 -20.55 12.80
CA GLN A 418 -4.51 -21.44 13.96
C GLN A 418 -3.06 -21.93 14.12
N ASP A 419 -2.39 -22.25 13.01
CA ASP A 419 -1.00 -22.74 13.02
C ASP A 419 -0.04 -21.69 13.62
N LEU A 420 -0.26 -20.40 13.32
CA LEU A 420 0.51 -19.30 13.91
C LEU A 420 0.21 -19.14 15.40
N ILE A 421 -1.07 -19.12 15.78
CA ILE A 421 -1.49 -18.96 17.18
C ILE A 421 -0.94 -20.10 18.03
N ASP A 422 -0.96 -21.35 17.53
CA ASP A 422 -0.42 -22.50 18.24
C ASP A 422 1.09 -22.37 18.47
N ALA A 423 1.84 -21.95 17.46
CA ALA A 423 3.28 -21.75 17.60
C ALA A 423 3.65 -20.65 18.61
N LEU A 424 2.90 -19.56 18.64
CA LEU A 424 3.09 -18.47 19.61
C LEU A 424 2.62 -18.87 21.02
N ALA A 425 1.53 -19.63 21.15
CA ALA A 425 1.04 -20.13 22.43
C ALA A 425 2.01 -21.15 23.07
N GLU A 426 2.64 -22.01 22.27
CA GLU A 426 3.68 -22.93 22.73
C GLU A 426 4.92 -22.18 23.28
N ALA A 427 5.25 -21.02 22.72
CA ALA A 427 6.39 -20.20 23.13
C ALA A 427 6.11 -19.31 24.34
N GLY A 428 4.86 -19.08 24.70
CA GLY A 428 4.43 -18.14 25.74
C GLY A 428 3.43 -18.71 26.74
N ASP A 429 3.18 -17.97 27.84
CA ASP A 429 2.21 -18.33 28.89
C ASP A 429 0.97 -17.43 28.83
N ARG A 430 0.49 -17.10 27.61
CA ARG A 430 -0.65 -16.21 27.44
C ARG A 430 -1.87 -16.94 26.83
N ASP A 431 -3.06 -16.53 27.20
CA ASP A 431 -4.30 -16.96 26.54
C ASP A 431 -4.44 -16.28 25.18
N LEU A 432 -3.89 -16.89 24.15
CA LEU A 432 -3.99 -16.39 22.79
C LEU A 432 -5.31 -16.74 22.10
N ALA A 433 -6.10 -17.67 22.63
CA ALA A 433 -7.42 -17.98 22.07
C ALA A 433 -8.40 -16.82 22.29
N THR A 434 -8.44 -16.27 23.49
CA THR A 434 -9.25 -15.08 23.80
C THR A 434 -8.73 -13.85 23.05
N TRP A 435 -7.40 -13.65 23.00
CA TRP A 435 -6.78 -12.56 22.28
C TRP A 435 -7.12 -12.62 20.78
N ARG A 436 -6.92 -13.77 20.13
CA ARG A 436 -7.22 -14.02 18.72
C ARG A 436 -8.66 -13.62 18.38
N LYS A 437 -9.61 -14.16 19.13
CA LYS A 437 -11.03 -13.89 18.91
C LYS A 437 -11.35 -12.40 19.01
N ALA A 438 -10.78 -11.73 20.01
CA ALA A 438 -11.06 -10.32 20.26
C ALA A 438 -10.42 -9.42 19.20
N TRP A 439 -9.18 -9.68 18.75
CA TRP A 439 -8.43 -8.81 17.86
C TRP A 439 -8.59 -9.15 16.40
N LEU A 440 -8.59 -10.44 16.04
CA LEU A 440 -8.56 -10.84 14.64
C LEU A 440 -9.92 -11.15 14.06
N GLU A 441 -10.88 -11.59 14.89
CA GLU A 441 -12.20 -12.04 14.45
C GLU A 441 -13.33 -11.03 14.77
N THR A 442 -12.99 -9.81 15.22
CA THR A 442 -13.96 -8.74 15.48
C THR A 442 -13.54 -7.42 14.84
N ALA A 443 -14.47 -6.74 14.19
CA ALA A 443 -14.29 -5.42 13.62
C ALA A 443 -14.27 -4.31 14.69
N GLY A 444 -13.85 -3.11 14.30
CA GLY A 444 -13.88 -1.93 15.14
C GLY A 444 -12.67 -1.78 16.06
N THR A 445 -12.65 -0.70 16.83
CA THR A 445 -11.55 -0.32 17.71
C THR A 445 -12.07 0.01 19.11
N ASP A 446 -11.26 -0.25 20.14
CA ASP A 446 -11.57 0.16 21.50
C ASP A 446 -11.39 1.68 21.65
N ARG A 447 -12.17 2.26 22.57
CA ARG A 447 -12.01 3.67 22.97
C ARG A 447 -11.72 3.73 24.46
N PHE A 448 -10.69 4.51 24.82
CA PHE A 448 -10.29 4.69 26.21
C PHE A 448 -10.41 6.15 26.66
N THR A 449 -10.82 6.32 27.92
CA THR A 449 -10.86 7.58 28.64
C THR A 449 -10.20 7.43 30.00
N LEU A 450 -9.96 8.54 30.71
CA LEU A 450 -9.44 8.54 32.08
C LEU A 450 -10.50 9.11 33.04
N GLU A 451 -10.62 8.46 34.20
CA GLU A 451 -11.36 8.95 35.35
C GLU A 451 -10.43 9.03 36.57
N HIS A 452 -10.76 9.90 37.50
CA HIS A 452 -10.07 10.03 38.77
C HIS A 452 -10.95 9.52 39.93
N ASP A 453 -10.44 8.60 40.73
CA ASP A 453 -11.02 8.18 41.98
C ASP A 453 -10.07 8.52 43.11
N GLY A 454 -10.27 9.68 43.72
CA GLY A 454 -9.31 10.30 44.64
C GLY A 454 -7.97 10.58 43.96
N SER A 455 -6.89 9.92 44.43
CA SER A 455 -5.56 10.00 43.82
C SER A 455 -5.28 8.91 42.77
N THR A 456 -6.21 8.00 42.54
CA THR A 456 -6.04 6.89 41.58
C THR A 456 -6.59 7.29 40.22
N VAL A 457 -5.77 7.14 39.21
CA VAL A 457 -6.20 7.25 37.80
C VAL A 457 -6.76 5.90 37.35
N ILE A 458 -7.95 5.92 36.75
CA ILE A 458 -8.61 4.74 36.22
C ILE A 458 -8.73 4.89 34.71
N LEU A 459 -8.18 3.93 33.98
CA LEU A 459 -8.40 3.79 32.56
C LEU A 459 -9.77 3.12 32.34
N VAL A 460 -10.63 3.77 31.58
CA VAL A 460 -12.00 3.34 31.32
C VAL A 460 -12.18 3.04 29.85
N ALA A 461 -12.60 1.82 29.53
CA ALA A 461 -12.95 1.41 28.19
C ALA A 461 -14.44 1.65 27.90
N ASP A 462 -14.78 2.01 26.67
CA ASP A 462 -16.16 2.08 26.20
C ASP A 462 -16.63 0.66 25.83
N GLY A 463 -17.22 -0.03 26.80
CA GLY A 463 -17.61 -1.43 26.68
C GLY A 463 -16.60 -2.42 27.25
N THR A 464 -16.63 -3.65 26.77
CA THR A 464 -15.66 -4.69 27.14
C THR A 464 -14.41 -4.58 26.27
N PRO A 465 -13.26 -4.21 26.83
CA PRO A 465 -12.05 -4.04 26.04
C PRO A 465 -11.48 -5.38 25.56
N ARG A 466 -10.75 -5.33 24.47
CA ARG A 466 -9.90 -6.42 24.02
C ARG A 466 -8.72 -6.60 24.99
N PRO A 467 -8.23 -7.84 25.25
CA PRO A 467 -7.00 -8.06 26.00
C PRO A 467 -5.82 -7.35 25.31
N GLN A 468 -5.18 -6.41 25.98
CA GLN A 468 -4.11 -5.60 25.39
C GLN A 468 -3.18 -4.99 26.43
N VAL A 469 -2.04 -4.53 25.98
CA VAL A 469 -1.09 -3.72 26.76
C VAL A 469 -1.02 -2.35 26.10
N LEU A 470 -1.22 -1.29 26.87
CA LEU A 470 -0.97 0.07 26.44
C LEU A 470 -0.14 0.82 27.47
N ALA A 471 0.37 1.99 27.11
CA ALA A 471 1.09 2.84 28.05
C ALA A 471 0.28 4.11 28.36
N VAL A 472 0.39 4.58 29.60
CA VAL A 472 -0.11 5.90 30.01
C VAL A 472 1.08 6.74 30.44
N GLY A 473 1.33 7.83 29.69
CA GLY A 473 2.35 8.82 30.01
C GLY A 473 1.81 9.93 30.90
N ALA A 474 2.56 10.28 31.94
CA ALA A 474 2.29 11.45 32.79
C ALA A 474 3.34 12.53 32.53
N TYR A 475 2.88 13.76 32.30
CA TYR A 475 3.73 14.87 31.91
C TYR A 475 3.52 16.08 32.81
N ASP A 476 4.62 16.67 33.25
CA ASP A 476 4.65 17.89 34.04
C ASP A 476 5.30 19.04 33.26
N ARG A 477 4.81 20.25 33.45
CA ARG A 477 5.37 21.44 32.80
C ARG A 477 6.60 21.93 33.55
N THR A 478 7.72 22.01 32.85
CA THR A 478 8.96 22.63 33.32
C THR A 478 9.28 23.83 32.42
N GLY A 479 8.84 25.02 32.84
CA GLY A 479 8.93 26.20 31.99
C GLY A 479 8.06 26.08 30.73
N ASP A 480 8.71 26.07 29.58
CA ASP A 480 8.05 25.91 28.28
C ASP A 480 8.06 24.45 27.74
N ALA A 481 8.73 23.51 28.42
CA ALA A 481 8.78 22.10 28.05
C ALA A 481 7.73 21.27 28.80
N LEU A 482 7.40 20.09 28.24
CA LEU A 482 6.75 19.00 28.97
C LEU A 482 7.78 17.91 29.20
N GLU A 483 7.98 17.55 30.46
CA GLU A 483 8.86 16.45 30.86
C GLU A 483 8.00 15.24 31.24
N ARG A 484 8.36 14.05 30.72
CA ARG A 484 7.65 12.81 31.06
C ARG A 484 8.07 12.35 32.46
N ALA A 485 7.20 12.61 33.45
CA ALA A 485 7.42 12.22 34.84
C ALA A 485 7.26 10.73 35.06
N ALA A 486 6.37 10.06 34.30
CA ALA A 486 6.19 8.62 34.37
C ALA A 486 5.66 8.07 33.03
N LEU A 487 5.99 6.83 32.75
CA LEU A 487 5.39 6.01 31.70
C LEU A 487 5.01 4.67 32.30
N VAL A 488 3.73 4.36 32.34
CA VAL A 488 3.20 3.16 32.99
C VAL A 488 2.56 2.27 31.95
N ARG A 489 3.07 1.06 31.79
CA ARG A 489 2.42 0.02 30.98
C ARG A 489 1.28 -0.61 31.75
N VAL A 490 0.13 -0.71 31.14
CA VAL A 490 -1.12 -1.21 31.71
C VAL A 490 -1.63 -2.37 30.88
N GLU A 491 -1.81 -3.52 31.54
CA GLU A 491 -2.51 -4.65 30.92
C GLU A 491 -4.02 -4.45 31.15
N VAL A 492 -4.76 -4.42 30.04
CA VAL A 492 -6.19 -4.13 30.04
C VAL A 492 -6.94 -5.38 29.62
N SER A 493 -7.89 -5.79 30.44
CA SER A 493 -8.85 -6.88 30.13
C SER A 493 -10.24 -6.59 30.72
N GLU A 494 -10.35 -5.53 31.54
CA GLU A 494 -11.59 -5.14 32.24
C GLU A 494 -11.99 -3.72 31.84
N PRO A 495 -13.28 -3.38 31.87
CA PRO A 495 -13.77 -2.05 31.49
C PRO A 495 -13.20 -0.90 32.33
N ARG A 496 -12.74 -1.17 33.53
CA ARG A 496 -12.17 -0.20 34.44
C ARG A 496 -10.86 -0.74 35.06
N THR A 497 -9.75 -0.20 34.62
CA THR A 497 -8.42 -0.67 35.02
C THR A 497 -7.68 0.44 35.78
N PRO A 498 -7.32 0.22 37.06
CA PRO A 498 -6.51 1.18 37.82
C PRO A 498 -5.10 1.30 37.23
N VAL A 499 -4.64 2.52 36.98
CA VAL A 499 -3.29 2.83 36.52
C VAL A 499 -2.41 3.15 37.75
N THR A 500 -1.66 2.17 38.21
CA THR A 500 -0.80 2.34 39.38
C THR A 500 0.60 2.77 38.98
N GLY A 501 1.21 3.68 39.76
CA GLY A 501 2.56 4.18 39.48
C GLY A 501 2.61 5.56 38.80
N LEU A 502 1.46 6.15 38.50
CA LEU A 502 1.40 7.54 38.06
C LEU A 502 1.58 8.51 39.24
N PRO A 503 2.15 9.70 38.99
CA PRO A 503 2.15 10.79 39.98
C PRO A 503 0.73 11.17 40.43
N ALA A 504 0.58 11.67 41.65
CA ALA A 504 -0.72 12.07 42.19
C ALA A 504 -1.37 13.23 41.41
N THR A 505 -0.53 14.07 40.79
CA THR A 505 -0.94 15.19 39.94
C THR A 505 -0.02 15.24 38.73
N SER A 506 -0.56 15.54 37.55
CA SER A 506 0.20 15.81 36.33
C SER A 506 -0.53 16.84 35.48
N ASP A 507 0.22 17.62 34.72
CA ASP A 507 -0.37 18.63 33.82
C ASP A 507 -1.06 18.01 32.60
N LEU A 508 -0.58 16.82 32.15
CA LEU A 508 -1.17 16.03 31.07
C LEU A 508 -0.98 14.55 31.31
N LEU A 509 -2.03 13.77 31.12
CA LEU A 509 -1.99 12.32 30.98
C LEU A 509 -2.26 11.95 29.51
N LEU A 510 -1.36 11.19 28.90
CA LEU A 510 -1.47 10.74 27.52
C LEU A 510 -1.72 9.24 27.48
N ILE A 511 -2.91 8.82 27.01
CA ILE A 511 -3.28 7.41 26.88
C ILE A 511 -2.64 6.87 25.59
N ASN A 512 -2.18 5.63 25.64
CA ASN A 512 -1.45 4.95 24.57
C ASN A 512 -0.16 5.69 24.15
N ASP A 513 0.47 6.36 25.11
CA ASP A 513 1.82 6.92 24.92
C ASP A 513 2.78 5.78 24.55
N ASP A 514 3.68 5.91 23.60
CA ASP A 514 4.45 4.88 22.90
C ASP A 514 3.67 4.07 21.83
N ASP A 515 2.39 4.35 21.61
CA ASP A 515 1.56 3.78 20.52
C ASP A 515 1.53 2.23 20.44
N LEU A 516 1.45 1.56 21.61
CA LEU A 516 1.56 0.09 21.70
C LEU A 516 0.31 -0.69 21.27
N THR A 517 -0.80 -0.03 21.01
CA THR A 517 -2.07 -0.69 20.66
C THR A 517 -2.86 0.08 19.61
N PHE A 518 -3.82 -0.60 18.98
CA PHE A 518 -4.77 0.01 18.06
C PHE A 518 -6.04 0.39 18.83
N ALA A 519 -6.09 1.61 19.35
CA ALA A 519 -7.22 2.14 20.10
C ALA A 519 -7.35 3.65 19.94
N THR A 520 -8.58 4.16 19.97
CA THR A 520 -8.83 5.61 20.04
C THR A 520 -8.87 6.06 21.50
N THR A 521 -8.49 7.30 21.73
CA THR A 521 -8.38 7.83 23.09
C THR A 521 -9.08 9.16 23.24
N ARG A 522 -9.55 9.45 24.46
CA ARG A 522 -10.08 10.75 24.83
C ARG A 522 -9.42 11.21 26.13
N PRO A 523 -8.78 12.37 26.11
CA PRO A 523 -8.29 12.99 27.35
C PRO A 523 -9.48 13.33 28.25
N ASP A 524 -9.23 13.45 29.55
CA ASP A 524 -10.20 14.04 30.44
C ASP A 524 -10.42 15.55 30.09
N PRO A 525 -11.49 16.21 30.58
CA PRO A 525 -11.80 17.58 30.16
C PRO A 525 -10.68 18.60 30.40
N ALA A 526 -9.90 18.45 31.49
CA ALA A 526 -8.78 19.34 31.79
C ALA A 526 -7.56 19.03 30.89
N GLY A 527 -7.30 17.73 30.66
CA GLY A 527 -6.28 17.23 29.75
C GLY A 527 -6.54 17.61 28.30
N ARG A 528 -7.81 17.70 27.86
CA ARG A 528 -8.17 18.14 26.49
C ARG A 528 -7.60 19.52 26.18
N ASP A 529 -7.90 20.51 27.02
CA ASP A 529 -7.45 21.88 26.79
C ASP A 529 -5.91 21.99 26.87
N THR A 530 -5.30 21.19 27.72
CA THR A 530 -3.85 21.10 27.81
C THR A 530 -3.27 20.44 26.55
N LEU A 531 -3.80 19.30 26.10
CA LEU A 531 -3.35 18.61 24.89
C LEU A 531 -3.33 19.54 23.67
N PHE A 532 -4.43 20.24 23.40
CA PHE A 532 -4.52 21.15 22.25
C PHE A 532 -3.53 22.33 22.31
N ARG A 533 -3.09 22.74 23.50
CA ARG A 533 -2.12 23.84 23.68
C ARG A 533 -0.66 23.40 23.68
N VAL A 534 -0.36 22.18 24.16
CA VAL A 534 1.01 21.81 24.48
C VAL A 534 1.49 20.52 23.79
N ALA A 535 0.69 19.91 22.91
CA ALA A 535 1.08 18.71 22.14
C ALA A 535 2.45 18.86 21.43
N ALA A 536 2.74 20.07 20.92
CA ALA A 536 4.02 20.43 20.31
C ALA A 536 5.25 20.31 21.24
N ARG A 537 5.04 20.19 22.53
CA ARG A 537 6.09 20.17 23.57
C ARG A 537 6.35 18.78 24.13
N LEU A 538 5.60 17.76 23.68
CA LEU A 538 5.85 16.36 24.03
C LEU A 538 7.23 15.94 23.53
N PRO A 539 8.00 15.18 24.33
CA PRO A 539 9.44 15.01 24.10
C PRO A 539 9.79 14.09 22.92
N THR A 540 8.92 13.11 22.59
CA THR A 540 9.22 12.12 21.55
C THR A 540 8.30 12.30 20.33
N ALA A 541 8.77 11.91 19.14
CA ALA A 541 7.97 11.93 17.93
C ALA A 541 6.70 11.06 18.07
N ILE A 542 6.82 9.89 18.69
CA ILE A 542 5.69 8.98 18.90
C ILE A 542 4.64 9.58 19.86
N SER A 543 5.05 10.25 20.97
CA SER A 543 4.12 10.91 21.89
C SER A 543 3.39 12.07 21.19
N ARG A 544 4.10 12.88 20.35
CA ARG A 544 3.46 13.91 19.51
C ARG A 544 2.52 13.28 18.49
N GLY A 545 2.91 12.15 17.91
CA GLY A 545 2.07 11.36 16.99
C GLY A 545 0.77 10.89 17.65
N VAL A 546 0.83 10.35 18.87
CA VAL A 546 -0.35 9.94 19.65
C VAL A 546 -1.26 11.14 19.97
N ALA A 547 -0.68 12.28 20.33
CA ALA A 547 -1.43 13.51 20.54
C ALA A 547 -2.16 13.97 19.26
N VAL A 548 -1.47 13.94 18.11
CA VAL A 548 -2.05 14.27 16.80
C VAL A 548 -3.15 13.27 16.43
N ALA A 549 -2.94 11.97 16.66
CA ALA A 549 -3.94 10.94 16.41
C ALA A 549 -5.22 11.17 17.24
N THR A 550 -5.06 11.54 18.52
CA THR A 550 -6.18 11.88 19.39
C THR A 550 -6.95 13.11 18.88
N VAL A 551 -6.25 14.17 18.49
CA VAL A 551 -6.87 15.39 17.94
C VAL A 551 -7.56 15.13 16.61
N TRP A 552 -6.94 14.32 15.74
CA TRP A 552 -7.51 13.91 14.47
C TRP A 552 -8.79 13.09 14.64
N ASP A 553 -8.78 12.11 15.56
CA ASP A 553 -9.97 11.30 15.84
C ASP A 553 -11.11 12.16 16.44
N MET A 554 -10.79 13.13 17.29
CA MET A 554 -11.77 14.09 17.80
C MET A 554 -12.36 14.98 16.69
N LEU A 555 -11.55 15.42 15.71
CA LEU A 555 -12.05 16.15 14.54
C LEU A 555 -13.00 15.30 13.69
N THR A 556 -12.60 14.08 13.36
CA THR A 556 -13.40 13.19 12.51
C THR A 556 -14.68 12.72 13.19
N ALA A 557 -14.70 12.66 14.51
CA ALA A 557 -15.89 12.39 15.33
C ALA A 557 -16.80 13.62 15.49
N GLY A 558 -16.34 14.85 15.16
CA GLY A 558 -17.07 16.10 15.36
C GLY A 558 -16.97 16.65 16.80
N GLU A 559 -15.98 16.20 17.57
CA GLU A 559 -15.71 16.62 18.95
C GLU A 559 -14.66 17.74 19.03
N ALA A 560 -13.99 18.04 17.91
CA ALA A 560 -13.09 19.17 17.74
C ALA A 560 -13.39 19.89 16.44
N THR A 561 -13.09 21.20 16.40
CA THR A 561 -13.23 22.01 15.18
C THR A 561 -11.99 21.89 14.29
N ALA A 562 -12.14 22.11 12.98
CA ALA A 562 -11.00 22.17 12.07
C ALA A 562 -9.99 23.26 12.46
N ALA A 563 -10.47 24.38 13.00
CA ALA A 563 -9.61 25.47 13.50
C ALA A 563 -8.80 25.05 14.74
N GLU A 564 -9.39 24.30 15.70
CA GLU A 564 -8.66 23.76 16.86
C GLU A 564 -7.61 22.76 16.43
N ALA A 565 -8.01 21.74 15.63
CA ALA A 565 -7.13 20.70 15.13
C ALA A 565 -5.99 21.27 14.27
N GLY A 566 -6.32 22.17 13.34
CA GLY A 566 -5.33 22.80 12.46
C GLY A 566 -4.29 23.62 13.24
N ARG A 567 -4.71 24.41 14.24
CA ARG A 567 -3.76 25.15 15.11
C ARG A 567 -2.86 24.21 15.91
N CYS A 568 -3.42 23.14 16.48
CA CYS A 568 -2.65 22.15 17.24
C CYS A 568 -1.59 21.47 16.34
N LEU A 569 -1.99 20.97 15.18
CA LEU A 569 -1.08 20.29 14.25
C LEU A 569 -0.04 21.23 13.66
N THR A 570 -0.41 22.48 13.35
CA THR A 570 0.54 23.49 12.88
C THR A 570 1.60 23.79 13.94
N ALA A 571 1.22 23.87 15.21
CA ALA A 571 2.17 24.06 16.31
C ALA A 571 3.08 22.83 16.50
N VAL A 572 2.54 21.61 16.40
CA VAL A 572 3.33 20.37 16.43
C VAL A 572 4.34 20.35 15.30
N LEU A 573 3.91 20.61 14.07
CA LEU A 573 4.75 20.62 12.89
C LEU A 573 5.89 21.67 12.98
N ALA A 574 5.60 22.85 13.50
CA ALA A 574 6.59 23.92 13.70
C ALA A 574 7.70 23.55 14.72
N ALA A 575 7.39 22.66 15.66
CA ALA A 575 8.32 22.19 16.69
C ALA A 575 8.92 20.80 16.42
N GLU A 576 8.51 20.15 15.32
CA GLU A 576 8.87 18.75 15.04
C GLU A 576 10.36 18.60 14.73
N THR A 577 10.95 17.58 15.33
CA THR A 577 12.36 17.24 15.16
C THR A 577 12.61 15.96 14.36
N SER A 578 11.60 15.09 14.24
CA SER A 578 11.68 13.86 13.47
C SER A 578 11.25 14.07 12.03
N ASP A 579 12.12 13.77 11.09
CA ASP A 579 11.84 13.90 9.66
C ASP A 579 10.83 12.85 9.16
N ALA A 580 10.66 11.73 9.87
CA ALA A 580 9.69 10.68 9.57
C ALA A 580 8.24 11.18 9.56
N VAL A 581 7.90 12.17 10.40
CA VAL A 581 6.51 12.65 10.56
C VAL A 581 6.25 14.03 9.93
N ILE A 582 7.27 14.75 9.47
CA ILE A 582 7.10 16.10 8.91
C ILE A 582 6.19 16.09 7.68
N GLU A 583 6.47 15.26 6.68
CA GLU A 583 5.69 15.23 5.45
C GLU A 583 4.27 14.67 5.66
N PRO A 584 4.07 13.56 6.43
CA PRO A 584 2.74 13.11 6.81
C PRO A 584 1.91 14.16 7.56
N PHE A 585 2.50 14.85 8.55
CA PHE A 585 1.78 15.90 9.30
C PHE A 585 1.51 17.14 8.45
N LEU A 586 2.43 17.51 7.57
CA LEU A 586 2.21 18.60 6.62
C LEU A 586 1.05 18.28 5.67
N THR A 587 1.01 17.05 5.17
CA THR A 587 -0.11 16.56 4.36
C THR A 587 -1.42 16.57 5.14
N LEU A 588 -1.42 16.10 6.38
CA LEU A 588 -2.59 16.05 7.23
C LEU A 588 -3.15 17.46 7.53
N VAL A 589 -2.30 18.40 7.96
CA VAL A 589 -2.75 19.75 8.30
C VAL A 589 -3.20 20.52 7.06
N THR A 590 -2.56 20.30 5.90
CA THR A 590 -2.99 20.86 4.62
C THR A 590 -4.38 20.32 4.24
N ASN A 591 -4.61 19.02 4.39
CA ASN A 591 -5.92 18.41 4.16
C ASN A 591 -6.98 18.93 5.14
N ILE A 592 -6.62 19.16 6.41
CA ILE A 592 -7.56 19.80 7.37
C ILE A 592 -7.96 21.18 6.86
N ALA A 593 -7.00 22.00 6.44
CA ALA A 593 -7.29 23.34 5.93
C ALA A 593 -8.13 23.31 4.65
N GLU A 594 -7.80 22.44 3.69
CA GLU A 594 -8.48 22.38 2.40
C GLU A 594 -9.84 21.67 2.48
N LEU A 595 -9.89 20.49 3.14
CA LEU A 595 -11.03 19.58 3.02
C LEU A 595 -11.98 19.57 4.22
N TRP A 596 -11.50 19.87 5.43
CA TRP A 596 -12.30 19.79 6.66
C TRP A 596 -12.73 21.15 7.21
N ALA A 597 -11.99 22.20 6.89
CA ALA A 597 -12.31 23.54 7.36
C ALA A 597 -13.48 24.15 6.59
N PRO A 598 -14.38 24.90 7.25
CA PRO A 598 -15.35 25.76 6.57
C PRO A 598 -14.62 26.86 5.78
N ASP A 599 -15.30 27.41 4.77
CA ASP A 599 -14.71 28.41 3.86
C ASP A 599 -14.17 29.65 4.60
N ALA A 600 -14.81 30.03 5.71
CA ALA A 600 -14.40 31.16 6.53
C ALA A 600 -13.03 30.95 7.22
N ASP A 601 -12.73 29.74 7.65
CA ASP A 601 -11.51 29.41 8.40
C ASP A 601 -10.33 28.99 7.49
N ARG A 602 -10.63 28.54 6.26
CA ARG A 602 -9.63 28.03 5.32
C ARG A 602 -8.47 28.99 5.04
N PRO A 603 -8.69 30.30 4.76
CA PRO A 603 -7.59 31.22 4.50
C PRO A 603 -6.59 31.31 5.65
N ALA A 604 -7.08 31.45 6.89
CA ALA A 604 -6.23 31.58 8.08
C ALA A 604 -5.42 30.29 8.34
N LEU A 605 -6.02 29.11 8.17
CA LEU A 605 -5.32 27.82 8.31
C LEU A 605 -4.29 27.61 7.21
N THR A 606 -4.63 27.95 5.96
CA THR A 606 -3.69 27.85 4.82
C THR A 606 -2.48 28.75 5.02
N GLU A 607 -2.70 29.99 5.49
CA GLU A 607 -1.63 30.94 5.81
C GLU A 607 -0.73 30.44 6.95
N ALA A 608 -1.31 29.85 8.00
CA ALA A 608 -0.56 29.27 9.10
C ALA A 608 0.33 28.11 8.63
N VAL A 609 -0.17 27.21 7.77
CA VAL A 609 0.62 26.13 7.18
C VAL A 609 1.75 26.68 6.30
N ALA A 610 1.45 27.67 5.45
CA ALA A 610 2.48 28.33 4.64
C ALA A 610 3.58 28.98 5.51
N GLY A 611 3.22 29.57 6.64
CA GLY A 611 4.18 30.12 7.62
C GLY A 611 5.12 29.06 8.18
N VAL A 612 4.62 27.87 8.53
CA VAL A 612 5.45 26.76 8.99
C VAL A 612 6.34 26.23 7.86
N CYS A 613 5.83 26.11 6.63
CA CYS A 613 6.65 25.74 5.49
C CYS A 613 7.84 26.70 5.30
N LEU A 614 7.61 28.01 5.44
CA LEU A 614 8.69 29.01 5.35
C LEU A 614 9.73 28.83 6.47
N GLN A 615 9.30 28.51 7.68
CA GLN A 615 10.20 28.23 8.81
C GLN A 615 11.01 26.95 8.58
N LEU A 616 10.38 25.87 8.13
CA LEU A 616 11.06 24.59 7.84
C LEU A 616 12.05 24.70 6.67
N ALA A 617 11.81 25.60 5.71
CA ALA A 617 12.69 25.80 4.56
C ALA A 617 14.05 26.42 4.92
N ASP A 618 14.21 26.96 6.11
CA ASP A 618 15.50 27.47 6.62
C ASP A 618 16.46 26.32 6.97
N ASP A 619 15.94 25.10 7.20
CA ASP A 619 16.76 23.90 7.38
C ASP A 619 17.04 23.24 6.00
N PRO A 620 18.32 23.13 5.58
CA PRO A 620 18.66 22.52 4.29
C PRO A 620 18.14 21.08 4.13
N GLY A 621 18.09 20.28 5.21
CA GLY A 621 17.60 18.90 5.20
C GLY A 621 16.08 18.82 4.97
N ARG A 622 15.32 19.85 5.34
CA ARG A 622 13.87 19.94 5.25
C ARG A 622 13.36 20.83 4.12
N ARG A 623 14.29 21.53 3.47
CA ARG A 623 13.97 22.53 2.44
C ARG A 623 13.05 21.97 1.36
N GLN A 624 13.35 20.76 0.84
CA GLN A 624 12.58 20.15 -0.24
C GLN A 624 11.12 19.90 0.16
N VAL A 625 10.88 19.25 1.30
CA VAL A 625 9.52 18.98 1.78
C VAL A 625 8.79 20.27 2.11
N ALA A 626 9.46 21.24 2.69
CA ALA A 626 8.90 22.55 3.03
C ALA A 626 8.48 23.34 1.79
N LEU A 627 9.32 23.39 0.74
CA LEU A 627 8.98 24.07 -0.51
C LEU A 627 7.85 23.38 -1.27
N ARG A 628 7.77 22.04 -1.22
CA ARG A 628 6.62 21.28 -1.76
C ARG A 628 5.33 21.60 -1.02
N GLY A 629 5.36 21.68 0.30
CA GLY A 629 4.22 22.14 1.11
C GLY A 629 3.82 23.58 0.82
N LEU A 630 4.80 24.47 0.71
CA LEU A 630 4.58 25.87 0.34
C LEU A 630 3.93 25.99 -1.05
N ALA A 631 4.36 25.17 -2.01
CA ALA A 631 3.76 25.15 -3.35
C ALA A 631 2.25 24.82 -3.34
N ARG A 632 1.76 24.15 -2.30
CA ARG A 632 0.33 23.84 -2.15
C ARG A 632 -0.45 24.93 -1.40
N THR A 633 0.20 25.66 -0.50
CA THR A 633 -0.45 26.58 0.45
C THR A 633 -0.08 28.06 0.25
N ALA A 634 0.89 28.37 -0.61
CA ALA A 634 1.39 29.74 -0.80
C ALA A 634 0.29 30.74 -1.19
N THR A 635 0.34 31.91 -0.56
CA THR A 635 -0.28 33.13 -1.07
C THR A 635 0.52 33.68 -2.26
N ALA A 636 0.07 34.76 -2.90
CA ALA A 636 0.81 35.39 -3.99
C ALA A 636 2.25 35.81 -3.57
N GLU A 637 2.42 36.28 -2.33
CA GLU A 637 3.76 36.63 -1.79
C GLU A 637 4.60 35.39 -1.55
N GLY A 638 4.03 34.33 -0.94
CA GLY A 638 4.71 33.04 -0.73
C GLY A 638 5.11 32.38 -2.04
N LEU A 639 4.28 32.52 -3.08
CA LEU A 639 4.57 32.00 -4.42
C LEU A 639 5.78 32.69 -5.06
N ALA A 640 5.94 34.00 -4.89
CA ALA A 640 7.12 34.73 -5.36
C ALA A 640 8.41 34.20 -4.68
N ARG A 641 8.35 33.96 -3.36
CA ARG A 641 9.47 33.35 -2.62
C ARG A 641 9.75 31.93 -3.05
N LEU A 642 8.71 31.12 -3.29
CA LEU A 642 8.87 29.76 -3.81
C LEU A 642 9.58 29.77 -5.16
N ARG A 643 9.19 30.66 -6.07
CA ARG A 643 9.82 30.79 -7.40
C ARG A 643 11.31 31.18 -7.33
N ASP A 644 11.64 32.11 -6.42
CA ASP A 644 13.03 32.51 -6.16
C ASP A 644 13.87 31.35 -5.60
N GLN A 645 13.27 30.49 -4.75
CA GLN A 645 13.92 29.37 -4.11
C GLN A 645 13.90 28.06 -4.91
N ALA A 646 13.02 27.94 -5.89
CA ALA A 646 12.92 26.76 -6.75
C ALA A 646 14.15 26.63 -7.66
N ASP A 647 14.86 27.73 -7.93
CA ASP A 647 16.08 27.77 -8.75
C ASP A 647 15.94 26.92 -10.04
N ASP A 648 16.75 25.91 -10.24
CA ASP A 648 16.68 24.99 -11.37
C ASP A 648 15.90 23.69 -11.07
N ASP A 649 15.26 23.57 -9.89
CA ASP A 649 14.43 22.40 -9.56
C ASP A 649 13.14 22.39 -10.39
N VAL A 650 13.10 21.51 -11.38
CA VAL A 650 12.00 21.36 -12.32
C VAL A 650 10.70 20.93 -11.61
N ASP A 651 10.78 20.06 -10.58
CA ASP A 651 9.60 19.61 -9.81
C ASP A 651 8.96 20.79 -9.07
N LEU A 652 9.76 21.59 -8.37
CA LEU A 652 9.27 22.76 -7.66
C LEU A 652 8.68 23.83 -8.60
N ARG A 653 9.27 24.01 -9.80
CA ARG A 653 8.72 24.93 -10.81
C ARG A 653 7.35 24.45 -11.30
N TRP A 654 7.17 23.17 -11.58
CA TRP A 654 5.86 22.63 -11.95
C TRP A 654 4.82 22.83 -10.84
N ARG A 655 5.20 22.57 -9.58
CA ARG A 655 4.32 22.78 -8.43
C ARG A 655 3.94 24.26 -8.23
N ALA A 656 4.88 25.16 -8.45
CA ALA A 656 4.62 26.60 -8.40
C ALA A 656 3.60 27.03 -9.47
N LEU A 657 3.74 26.49 -10.70
CA LEU A 657 2.78 26.74 -11.80
C LEU A 657 1.38 26.20 -11.48
N VAL A 658 1.26 25.03 -10.84
CA VAL A 658 -0.04 24.50 -10.38
C VAL A 658 -0.71 25.49 -9.42
N ARG A 659 0.05 25.98 -8.44
CA ARG A 659 -0.50 26.93 -7.47
C ARG A 659 -0.87 28.29 -8.08
N GLU A 660 -0.05 28.79 -8.99
CA GLU A 660 -0.36 30.03 -9.70
C GLU A 660 -1.59 29.89 -10.58
N ALA A 661 -1.72 28.78 -11.30
CA ALA A 661 -2.90 28.45 -12.10
C ALA A 661 -4.17 28.42 -11.24
N GLU A 662 -4.10 27.79 -10.05
CA GLU A 662 -5.21 27.76 -9.09
C GLU A 662 -5.63 29.17 -8.64
N LEU A 663 -4.66 30.05 -8.42
CA LEU A 663 -4.89 31.44 -8.02
C LEU A 663 -5.35 32.33 -9.18
N GLY A 664 -5.50 31.80 -10.39
CA GLY A 664 -5.97 32.48 -11.59
C GLY A 664 -4.90 33.23 -12.37
N GLY A 665 -3.61 32.93 -12.12
CA GLY A 665 -2.49 33.45 -12.93
C GLY A 665 -2.45 32.84 -14.33
N ASP A 666 -1.91 33.60 -15.29
CA ASP A 666 -1.64 33.07 -16.64
C ASP A 666 -0.32 32.31 -16.67
N VAL A 667 -0.43 31.00 -16.67
CA VAL A 667 0.70 30.07 -16.67
C VAL A 667 0.99 29.46 -18.05
N THR A 668 0.28 29.89 -19.10
CA THR A 668 0.27 29.23 -20.42
C THR A 668 1.66 29.22 -21.06
N ALA A 669 2.31 30.36 -21.15
CA ALA A 669 3.62 30.48 -21.80
C ALA A 669 4.73 29.78 -20.99
N GLU A 670 4.68 29.90 -19.68
CA GLU A 670 5.70 29.32 -18.79
C GLU A 670 5.56 27.80 -18.73
N SER A 671 4.34 27.27 -18.66
CA SER A 671 4.06 25.82 -18.71
C SER A 671 4.56 25.21 -20.02
N ALA A 672 4.32 25.87 -21.16
CA ALA A 672 4.82 25.42 -22.46
C ALA A 672 6.35 25.42 -22.53
N ALA A 673 7.00 26.49 -22.04
CA ALA A 673 8.46 26.60 -22.02
C ALA A 673 9.11 25.56 -21.06
N LEU A 674 8.45 25.27 -19.93
CA LEU A 674 8.93 24.25 -18.98
C LEU A 674 8.79 22.84 -19.56
N LEU A 675 7.69 22.56 -20.29
CA LEU A 675 7.47 21.29 -20.97
C LEU A 675 8.57 21.00 -22.03
N GLU A 676 9.00 22.03 -22.76
CA GLU A 676 10.10 21.88 -23.73
C GLU A 676 11.47 21.62 -23.09
N ARG A 677 11.65 22.03 -21.85
CA ARG A 677 12.92 21.92 -21.11
C ARG A 677 12.99 20.72 -20.18
N ASP A 678 11.84 20.17 -19.78
CA ASP A 678 11.79 19.03 -18.88
C ASP A 678 12.17 17.75 -19.63
N PRO A 679 13.28 17.09 -19.25
CA PRO A 679 13.72 15.87 -19.93
C PRO A 679 12.85 14.64 -19.60
N ASP A 680 11.91 14.77 -18.66
CA ASP A 680 11.03 13.69 -18.28
C ASP A 680 9.99 13.43 -19.39
N PRO A 681 9.93 12.23 -19.95
CA PRO A 681 8.95 11.90 -20.96
C PRO A 681 7.49 12.05 -20.48
N ASP A 682 7.26 11.97 -19.15
CA ASP A 682 5.98 12.19 -18.52
C ASP A 682 5.71 13.66 -18.13
N ALA A 683 6.58 14.60 -18.55
CA ALA A 683 6.37 16.03 -18.30
C ALA A 683 5.03 16.55 -18.78
N TRP A 684 4.43 15.92 -19.81
CA TRP A 684 3.08 16.24 -20.27
C TRP A 684 2.00 16.02 -19.20
N VAL A 685 2.20 15.07 -18.26
CA VAL A 685 1.28 14.86 -17.14
C VAL A 685 1.38 16.03 -16.15
N ARG A 686 2.57 16.57 -15.94
CA ARG A 686 2.78 17.77 -15.12
C ARG A 686 2.14 18.99 -15.76
N ALA A 687 2.28 19.16 -17.06
CA ALA A 687 1.59 20.20 -17.81
C ALA A 687 0.04 20.04 -17.72
N LEU A 688 -0.47 18.81 -17.81
CA LEU A 688 -1.89 18.51 -17.60
C LEU A 688 -2.31 18.83 -16.14
N THR A 689 -1.45 18.57 -15.15
CA THR A 689 -1.71 18.91 -13.74
C THR A 689 -1.84 20.42 -13.54
N VAL A 690 -0.96 21.22 -14.18
CA VAL A 690 -1.10 22.70 -14.22
C VAL A 690 -2.45 23.09 -14.88
N ARG A 691 -2.76 22.50 -16.01
CA ARG A 691 -4.01 22.75 -16.74
C ARG A 691 -5.25 22.39 -15.92
N ALA A 692 -5.19 21.30 -15.14
CA ALA A 692 -6.24 20.85 -14.23
C ALA A 692 -6.58 21.87 -13.15
N ALA A 693 -5.59 22.62 -12.66
CA ALA A 693 -5.77 23.63 -11.61
C ALA A 693 -6.45 24.91 -12.11
N VAL A 694 -6.35 25.23 -13.41
CA VAL A 694 -6.90 26.47 -13.99
C VAL A 694 -8.42 26.54 -13.77
N PRO A 695 -8.96 27.64 -13.20
CA PRO A 695 -10.40 27.81 -13.00
C PRO A 695 -11.14 28.24 -14.29
N ASP A 696 -11.06 27.40 -15.34
CA ASP A 696 -11.62 27.64 -16.66
C ASP A 696 -12.42 26.43 -17.16
N PRO A 697 -13.63 26.61 -17.75
CA PRO A 697 -14.46 25.49 -18.20
C PRO A 697 -13.81 24.59 -19.26
N ALA A 698 -13.01 25.15 -20.19
CA ALA A 698 -12.36 24.38 -21.24
C ALA A 698 -11.20 23.56 -20.64
N ALA A 699 -10.45 24.13 -19.69
CA ALA A 699 -9.40 23.43 -18.96
C ALA A 699 -9.96 22.22 -18.18
N LYS A 700 -11.06 22.41 -17.45
CA LYS A 700 -11.73 21.32 -16.73
C LYS A 700 -12.26 20.25 -17.68
N ALA A 701 -12.85 20.64 -18.82
CA ALA A 701 -13.36 19.67 -19.80
C ALA A 701 -12.25 18.83 -20.44
N GLU A 702 -11.14 19.46 -20.83
CA GLU A 702 -9.97 18.77 -21.39
C GLU A 702 -9.37 17.78 -20.37
N THR A 703 -9.16 18.24 -19.13
CA THR A 703 -8.60 17.40 -18.09
C THR A 703 -9.49 16.21 -17.78
N TRP A 704 -10.80 16.43 -17.62
CA TRP A 704 -11.74 15.34 -17.35
C TRP A 704 -11.75 14.30 -18.47
N GLN A 705 -11.71 14.76 -19.73
CA GLN A 705 -11.68 13.85 -20.88
C GLN A 705 -10.47 12.92 -20.81
N ARG A 706 -9.27 13.46 -20.58
CA ARG A 706 -8.03 12.66 -20.51
C ARG A 706 -7.95 11.78 -19.26
N LEU A 707 -8.41 12.30 -18.12
CA LEU A 707 -8.28 11.66 -16.81
C LEU A 707 -9.33 10.54 -16.62
N ALA A 708 -10.61 10.85 -16.86
CA ALA A 708 -11.71 9.97 -16.49
C ALA A 708 -12.27 9.17 -17.68
N VAL A 709 -12.32 9.78 -18.89
CA VAL A 709 -12.97 9.16 -20.06
C VAL A 709 -11.97 8.35 -20.88
N ASP A 710 -10.89 8.99 -21.36
CA ASP A 710 -9.87 8.34 -22.20
C ASP A 710 -8.86 7.53 -21.38
N ARG A 711 -8.71 7.86 -20.08
CA ARG A 711 -7.79 7.22 -19.14
C ARG A 711 -6.36 7.15 -19.68
N THR A 712 -5.89 8.25 -20.30
CA THR A 712 -4.54 8.34 -20.87
C THR A 712 -3.49 8.72 -19.83
N VAL A 713 -3.91 9.14 -18.62
CA VAL A 713 -3.02 9.48 -17.52
C VAL A 713 -2.54 8.17 -16.85
N PRO A 714 -1.22 7.96 -16.70
CA PRO A 714 -0.70 6.81 -15.97
C PRO A 714 -1.32 6.68 -14.58
N VAL A 715 -1.65 5.46 -14.15
CA VAL A 715 -2.41 5.21 -12.91
C VAL A 715 -1.75 5.85 -11.68
N GLN A 716 -0.42 5.77 -11.59
CA GLN A 716 0.37 6.41 -10.52
C GLN A 716 0.25 7.94 -10.48
N SER A 717 -0.14 8.58 -11.59
CA SER A 717 -0.27 10.04 -11.69
C SER A 717 -1.71 10.56 -11.57
N VAL A 718 -2.70 9.66 -11.57
CA VAL A 718 -4.13 10.03 -11.48
C VAL A 718 -4.40 10.88 -10.24
N GLY A 719 -3.83 10.52 -9.08
CA GLY A 719 -4.02 11.25 -7.83
C GLY A 719 -3.54 12.70 -7.89
N ALA A 720 -2.39 12.94 -8.51
CA ALA A 720 -1.85 14.30 -8.65
C ALA A 720 -2.71 15.19 -9.55
N VAL A 721 -3.14 14.66 -10.71
CA VAL A 721 -4.01 15.38 -11.64
C VAL A 721 -5.40 15.63 -11.03
N ALA A 722 -5.97 14.62 -10.33
CA ALA A 722 -7.26 14.75 -9.67
C ALA A 722 -7.22 15.77 -8.52
N ALA A 723 -6.15 15.79 -7.72
CA ALA A 723 -5.98 16.78 -6.65
C ALA A 723 -5.87 18.22 -7.17
N ALA A 724 -5.27 18.42 -8.35
CA ALA A 724 -5.23 19.72 -9.03
C ALA A 724 -6.56 20.08 -9.70
N PHE A 725 -7.33 19.07 -10.14
CA PHE A 725 -8.65 19.27 -10.73
C PHE A 725 -9.70 19.69 -9.69
N TRP A 726 -9.76 18.98 -8.56
CA TRP A 726 -10.68 19.27 -7.46
C TRP A 726 -10.09 20.32 -6.54
N ARG A 727 -10.36 21.62 -6.80
CA ARG A 727 -9.83 22.72 -5.97
C ARG A 727 -10.94 23.47 -5.26
N PRO A 728 -10.69 23.92 -4.00
CA PRO A 728 -11.66 24.70 -3.25
C PRO A 728 -11.98 26.02 -3.94
N GLY A 729 -13.21 26.53 -3.77
CA GLY A 729 -13.64 27.80 -4.35
C GLY A 729 -14.00 27.74 -5.84
N GLN A 730 -13.96 26.56 -6.47
CA GLN A 730 -14.33 26.35 -7.87
C GLN A 730 -15.66 25.58 -8.03
N ASP A 731 -16.54 25.59 -7.03
CA ASP A 731 -17.73 24.75 -6.93
C ASP A 731 -18.65 24.85 -8.15
N ALA A 732 -18.88 26.05 -8.67
CA ALA A 732 -19.72 26.25 -9.87
C ALA A 732 -19.16 25.57 -11.12
N LEU A 733 -17.82 25.48 -11.25
CA LEU A 733 -17.14 24.80 -12.36
C LEU A 733 -17.12 23.29 -12.15
N LEU A 734 -17.04 22.83 -10.90
CA LEU A 734 -16.86 21.43 -10.52
C LEU A 734 -18.18 20.64 -10.46
N ALA A 735 -19.30 21.30 -10.16
CA ALA A 735 -20.60 20.64 -10.02
C ALA A 735 -21.00 19.74 -11.20
N PRO A 736 -20.80 20.10 -12.48
CA PRO A 736 -21.11 19.19 -13.59
C PRO A 736 -20.27 17.91 -13.58
N TYR A 737 -19.05 17.94 -13.05
CA TYR A 737 -18.13 16.79 -13.01
C TYR A 737 -18.42 15.87 -11.83
N ALA A 738 -18.97 16.38 -10.75
CA ALA A 738 -19.52 15.55 -9.69
C ALA A 738 -20.64 14.63 -10.23
N GLU A 739 -21.55 15.17 -11.04
CA GLU A 739 -22.58 14.36 -11.69
C GLU A 739 -22.02 13.39 -12.75
N ARG A 740 -20.97 13.78 -13.48
CA ARG A 740 -20.29 12.88 -14.44
C ARG A 740 -19.61 11.72 -13.74
N TYR A 741 -19.05 11.92 -12.54
CA TYR A 741 -18.45 10.84 -11.77
C TYR A 741 -19.45 9.71 -11.48
N LEU A 742 -20.69 10.04 -11.10
CA LEU A 742 -21.73 9.02 -10.90
C LEU A 742 -21.99 8.19 -12.17
N ALA A 743 -21.90 8.80 -13.35
CA ALA A 743 -22.06 8.11 -14.63
C ALA A 743 -20.88 7.20 -14.99
N GLU A 744 -19.67 7.46 -14.44
CA GLU A 744 -18.47 6.65 -14.67
C GLU A 744 -18.40 5.40 -13.77
N ILE A 745 -19.17 5.34 -12.65
CA ILE A 745 -19.12 4.24 -11.68
C ILE A 745 -19.17 2.84 -12.34
N PRO A 746 -20.03 2.56 -13.35
CA PRO A 746 -20.11 1.24 -13.99
C PRO A 746 -18.85 0.83 -14.77
N ARG A 747 -17.92 1.74 -14.97
CA ARG A 747 -16.69 1.51 -15.74
C ARG A 747 -15.44 1.53 -14.85
N LEU A 748 -15.58 1.79 -13.55
CA LEU A 748 -14.43 1.97 -12.65
C LEU A 748 -13.66 0.68 -12.38
N ASP A 749 -14.27 -0.49 -12.59
CA ASP A 749 -13.63 -1.82 -12.42
C ASP A 749 -12.78 -2.27 -13.63
N GLN A 750 -12.71 -1.45 -14.69
CA GLN A 750 -11.92 -1.77 -15.87
C GLN A 750 -10.43 -1.59 -15.62
N GLY A 751 -9.60 -2.54 -16.04
CA GLY A 751 -8.15 -2.47 -15.99
C GLY A 751 -7.51 -3.13 -14.76
N GLY A 752 -8.29 -3.90 -13.96
CA GLY A 752 -7.79 -4.64 -12.80
C GLY A 752 -8.02 -3.92 -11.45
N MET A 753 -7.55 -4.54 -10.37
CA MET A 753 -7.81 -4.10 -9.00
C MET A 753 -7.24 -2.70 -8.69
N ILE A 754 -5.97 -2.47 -8.99
CA ILE A 754 -5.29 -1.19 -8.67
C ILE A 754 -5.93 0.00 -9.40
N PRO A 755 -6.13 -0.03 -10.74
CA PRO A 755 -6.88 1.01 -11.42
C PRO A 755 -8.28 1.25 -10.84
N ALA A 756 -9.02 0.19 -10.51
CA ALA A 756 -10.35 0.31 -9.92
C ALA A 756 -10.33 1.09 -8.60
N MET A 757 -9.40 0.79 -7.70
CA MET A 757 -9.22 1.51 -6.43
C MET A 757 -8.83 2.98 -6.66
N VAL A 758 -7.84 3.22 -7.53
CA VAL A 758 -7.33 4.57 -7.79
C VAL A 758 -8.39 5.45 -8.42
N TYR A 759 -9.03 5.03 -9.51
CA TYR A 759 -10.06 5.84 -10.17
C TYR A 759 -11.27 6.06 -9.26
N THR A 760 -11.70 5.05 -8.51
CA THR A 760 -12.82 5.18 -7.57
C THR A 760 -12.52 6.21 -6.48
N SER A 761 -11.34 6.14 -5.87
CA SER A 761 -10.99 7.02 -4.74
C SER A 761 -10.61 8.44 -5.19
N GLN A 762 -9.79 8.58 -6.24
CA GLN A 762 -9.20 9.86 -6.63
C GLN A 762 -10.14 10.76 -7.44
N LEU A 763 -11.06 10.16 -8.20
CA LEU A 763 -12.06 10.94 -8.95
C LEU A 763 -13.29 11.31 -8.10
N PHE A 764 -13.48 10.71 -6.93
CA PHE A 764 -14.61 11.05 -6.04
C PHE A 764 -14.54 12.54 -5.65
N PRO A 765 -15.60 13.33 -5.91
CA PRO A 765 -15.57 14.78 -5.67
C PRO A 765 -15.56 15.12 -4.17
N PRO A 766 -14.58 15.92 -3.69
CA PRO A 766 -14.57 16.45 -2.33
C PRO A 766 -15.27 17.82 -2.20
N TYR A 767 -15.62 18.45 -3.32
CA TYR A 767 -16.24 19.76 -3.43
C TYR A 767 -17.45 19.72 -4.36
N ALA A 768 -18.24 20.80 -4.32
CA ALA A 768 -19.46 20.95 -5.15
C ALA A 768 -20.51 19.84 -4.91
N ILE A 769 -20.55 19.28 -3.73
CA ILE A 769 -21.46 18.20 -3.32
C ILE A 769 -22.04 18.46 -1.93
N ASP A 770 -23.15 17.79 -1.67
CA ASP A 770 -23.87 17.77 -0.39
C ASP A 770 -24.18 16.36 0.09
N SER A 771 -24.86 16.22 1.21
CA SER A 771 -25.25 14.91 1.76
C SER A 771 -26.16 14.11 0.83
N ALA A 772 -27.00 14.77 0.04
CA ALA A 772 -27.87 14.08 -0.93
C ALA A 772 -27.06 13.48 -2.08
N TYR A 773 -25.98 14.15 -2.51
CA TYR A 773 -25.05 13.59 -3.48
C TYR A 773 -24.37 12.30 -2.95
N VAL A 774 -23.90 12.35 -1.70
CA VAL A 774 -23.27 11.16 -1.07
C VAL A 774 -24.23 9.98 -1.01
N GLU A 775 -25.49 10.22 -0.71
CA GLU A 775 -26.53 9.16 -0.72
C GLU A 775 -26.74 8.58 -2.12
N ARG A 776 -26.77 9.41 -3.18
CA ARG A 776 -26.88 8.93 -4.57
C ARG A 776 -25.65 8.10 -4.97
N ALA A 777 -24.45 8.53 -4.59
CA ALA A 777 -23.23 7.78 -4.87
C ALA A 777 -23.27 6.39 -4.20
N GLN A 778 -23.73 6.31 -2.94
CA GLN A 778 -23.89 5.03 -2.23
C GLN A 778 -24.97 4.12 -2.84
N GLN A 779 -26.01 4.70 -3.44
CA GLN A 779 -27.01 3.93 -4.17
C GLN A 779 -26.46 3.39 -5.49
N ALA A 780 -25.68 4.20 -6.21
CA ALA A 780 -25.15 3.84 -7.52
C ALA A 780 -24.17 2.66 -7.50
N VAL A 781 -23.56 2.35 -6.34
CA VAL A 781 -22.56 1.27 -6.23
C VAL A 781 -23.12 -0.09 -5.81
N GLN A 782 -24.41 -0.23 -5.63
CA GLN A 782 -25.02 -1.49 -5.15
C GLN A 782 -24.72 -2.68 -6.09
N GLU A 783 -24.61 -2.43 -7.38
CA GLU A 783 -24.33 -3.43 -8.41
C GLU A 783 -22.85 -3.43 -8.89
N ALA A 784 -22.00 -2.58 -8.32
CA ALA A 784 -20.58 -2.49 -8.69
C ALA A 784 -19.77 -3.68 -8.14
N ALA A 785 -18.61 -3.93 -8.75
CA ALA A 785 -17.64 -4.90 -8.27
C ALA A 785 -17.26 -4.60 -6.80
N PRO A 786 -16.96 -5.62 -5.97
CA PRO A 786 -16.69 -5.43 -4.54
C PRO A 786 -15.63 -4.38 -4.24
N VAL A 787 -14.52 -4.34 -4.99
CA VAL A 787 -13.45 -3.35 -4.81
C VAL A 787 -13.95 -1.91 -5.03
N VAL A 788 -14.71 -1.67 -6.09
CA VAL A 788 -15.29 -0.34 -6.39
C VAL A 788 -16.30 0.05 -5.31
N ARG A 789 -17.16 -0.88 -4.92
CA ARG A 789 -18.18 -0.65 -3.89
C ARG A 789 -17.58 -0.29 -2.55
N ASN A 790 -16.61 -1.06 -2.06
CA ASN A 790 -15.97 -0.83 -0.76
C ASN A 790 -15.21 0.49 -0.75
N THR A 791 -14.39 0.76 -1.79
CA THR A 791 -13.64 2.02 -1.92
C THR A 791 -14.59 3.23 -1.95
N LEU A 792 -15.72 3.15 -2.66
CA LEU A 792 -16.67 4.25 -2.75
C LEU A 792 -17.44 4.46 -1.43
N LEU A 793 -17.82 3.38 -0.74
CA LEU A 793 -18.46 3.49 0.58
C LEU A 793 -17.55 4.16 1.60
N GLU A 794 -16.27 3.81 1.63
CA GLU A 794 -15.25 4.42 2.47
C GLU A 794 -15.07 5.92 2.16
N ARG A 795 -14.92 6.27 0.88
CA ARG A 795 -14.82 7.68 0.45
C ARG A 795 -16.07 8.47 0.78
N SER A 796 -17.24 7.89 0.59
CA SER A 796 -18.53 8.49 0.93
C SER A 796 -18.63 8.80 2.42
N ASP A 797 -18.18 7.91 3.30
CA ASP A 797 -18.19 8.13 4.74
C ASP A 797 -17.21 9.24 5.15
N THR A 798 -15.99 9.21 4.60
CA THR A 798 -15.00 10.28 4.81
C THR A 798 -15.57 11.65 4.42
N VAL A 799 -16.16 11.76 3.24
CA VAL A 799 -16.77 13.02 2.78
C VAL A 799 -17.97 13.44 3.64
N ARG A 800 -18.79 12.49 4.10
CA ARG A 800 -19.88 12.80 5.03
C ARG A 800 -19.36 13.39 6.35
N ARG A 801 -18.25 12.86 6.89
CA ARG A 801 -17.58 13.40 8.08
C ARG A 801 -17.02 14.80 7.81
N MET A 802 -16.39 15.03 6.64
CA MET A 802 -15.91 16.35 6.22
C MET A 802 -17.04 17.37 6.13
N LEU A 803 -18.17 17.01 5.50
CA LEU A 803 -19.34 17.90 5.39
C LEU A 803 -19.90 18.26 6.78
N ARG A 804 -19.94 17.32 7.72
CA ARG A 804 -20.32 17.60 9.13
C ARG A 804 -19.35 18.55 9.81
N ALA A 805 -18.04 18.31 9.67
CA ALA A 805 -17.03 19.18 10.28
C ALA A 805 -17.10 20.62 9.75
N ARG A 806 -17.37 20.79 8.44
CA ARG A 806 -17.60 22.11 7.83
C ARG A 806 -18.86 22.80 8.36
N ALA A 807 -19.92 22.03 8.67
CA ALA A 807 -21.21 22.58 9.11
C ALA A 807 -21.23 22.98 10.60
N VAL A 808 -20.47 22.34 11.47
CA VAL A 808 -20.44 22.60 12.92
C VAL A 808 -19.91 24.00 13.24
N ASN A 809 -19.21 24.64 12.31
CA ASN A 809 -18.53 25.92 12.49
C ASN A 809 -18.97 27.00 11.48
N ALA A 810 -20.03 26.75 10.68
CA ALA A 810 -20.56 27.72 9.70
C ALA A 810 -21.56 28.71 10.30
#